data_d81c721c4cb40b2d3d5a448b21e3d5fd
#
_entry.id   d81c721c4cb40b2d3d5a448b21e3d5fd
#
_cell.length_a   1.000
_cell.length_b   1.000
_cell.length_c   1.000
_cell.angle_alpha   90.00
_cell.angle_beta   90.00
_cell.angle_gamma   90.00
#
_symmetry.space_group_name_H-M   'P 1'
#
loop_
_entity.id
_entity.type
_entity.pdbx_description
1 polymer ?
#
loop_
_entity_poly.entity_id
_entity_poly.type
_entity_poly.pdbx_seq_one_letter_code
_entity_poly.pdbx_strand_id
1 'polypeptide(L)'
;WVKAQNAVTFGYLHSIPFRDKIKAQAEKLWNHEQLTAPFRVGEYTYYYKNNGLQNQNVLYRKGKDGKEELFLDPNGFAADGTTSLAEVNFSKDGSLVCYLISEGGSDWRKAIVMNTQTREQVGDTIVNIKYSGGYWYKNEGFYYCSYDKPKGSELSEKTDQNKLYYHKLGTPQSSDALIFGGKPEEKNRFVGGYVSNDENYLIIRGEETTSGGKLWIKDLRKPNSPLVNILNDYSSDTFVLAIKGDKIYFQTNLNAPNGKIVVADLKDSTPAHWKDLIPETENVITPVVAGKYILAHYMKDAISEVKQYDFEGKFIREIKLPALGTVTLESAKEEENESYFSFENFYTPSSIYKLHLEKGDTELYWAPKMDFNPNDFESKQVFYTSKDGTKVPMIISYKKGTPLDGTAPATLYGYGGFNISYTPWFAVTYAIWMNNGGVFAVANIRGGGEYGKKWHDAGTKFQKQNVFDDFIGACEYLIDNKYTSKEKLAIKGGSNGGLLIGAVMTQRPDLIRVALPYVGVMDMLRYHKFTSGAGWAYDYGTSDDSKEMFEYLKGYSPVHNVKEGTCYPATLIFTGDHDDRVVPAHSFKFAAQLQSKQSCKNPVFIRIETNAGHGAGTPVSKIIDQTADWQAFALWNMGYKKLPNEK
;
A
#
# COMPACT_ATOMS: atom_id res chain seq x y z
N TRP A 1 -12.86 -17.34 -21.91
CA TRP A 1 -11.71 -17.90 -21.23
C TRP A 1 -11.81 -17.73 -19.70
N VAL A 2 -12.08 -16.53 -19.19
CA VAL A 2 -12.20 -16.23 -17.75
C VAL A 2 -13.21 -17.15 -17.05
N LYS A 3 -14.43 -17.28 -17.60
CA LYS A 3 -15.48 -18.16 -17.05
C LYS A 3 -15.03 -19.62 -17.01
N ALA A 4 -14.38 -20.10 -18.08
CA ALA A 4 -13.90 -21.48 -18.16
C ALA A 4 -12.79 -21.76 -17.13
N GLN A 5 -11.83 -20.85 -16.99
CA GLN A 5 -10.76 -20.97 -15.99
C GLN A 5 -11.33 -20.96 -14.57
N ASN A 6 -12.22 -20.02 -14.26
CA ASN A 6 -12.86 -19.96 -12.96
C ASN A 6 -13.69 -21.21 -12.62
N ALA A 7 -14.41 -21.78 -13.60
CA ALA A 7 -15.18 -22.99 -13.39
C ALA A 7 -14.28 -24.16 -12.94
N VAL A 8 -13.13 -24.34 -13.57
CA VAL A 8 -12.16 -25.38 -13.20
C VAL A 8 -11.53 -25.05 -11.84
N THR A 9 -11.10 -23.81 -11.63
CA THR A 9 -10.46 -23.38 -10.38
C THR A 9 -11.38 -23.54 -9.18
N PHE A 10 -12.60 -23.01 -9.24
CA PHE A 10 -13.57 -23.13 -8.15
C PHE A 10 -14.03 -24.57 -7.92
N GLY A 11 -14.20 -25.35 -9.00
CA GLY A 11 -14.48 -26.78 -8.87
C GLY A 11 -13.44 -27.52 -8.05
N TYR A 12 -12.15 -27.23 -8.30
CA TYR A 12 -11.05 -27.80 -7.52
C TYR A 12 -11.04 -27.28 -6.07
N LEU A 13 -11.10 -25.97 -5.86
CA LEU A 13 -11.03 -25.37 -4.52
C LEU A 13 -12.18 -25.84 -3.63
N HIS A 14 -13.41 -25.92 -4.16
CA HIS A 14 -14.58 -26.35 -3.40
C HIS A 14 -14.56 -27.85 -3.11
N SER A 15 -13.75 -28.64 -3.81
CA SER A 15 -13.57 -30.07 -3.52
C SER A 15 -12.64 -30.34 -2.33
N ILE A 16 -11.90 -29.33 -1.85
CA ILE A 16 -10.98 -29.50 -0.72
C ILE A 16 -11.77 -29.62 0.59
N PRO A 17 -11.64 -30.75 1.32
CA PRO A 17 -12.55 -31.07 2.43
C PRO A 17 -12.60 -30.06 3.58
N PHE A 18 -11.49 -29.35 3.83
CA PHE A 18 -11.38 -28.42 4.96
C PHE A 18 -11.48 -26.93 4.54
N ARG A 19 -11.75 -26.64 3.26
CA ARG A 19 -11.86 -25.25 2.79
C ARG A 19 -12.92 -24.46 3.55
N ASP A 20 -14.11 -25.04 3.70
CA ASP A 20 -15.22 -24.35 4.37
C ASP A 20 -14.99 -24.18 5.87
N LYS A 21 -14.20 -25.04 6.49
CA LYS A 21 -13.71 -24.83 7.86
C LYS A 21 -12.87 -23.57 7.98
N ILE A 22 -11.92 -23.36 7.05
CA ILE A 22 -11.08 -22.16 7.03
C ILE A 22 -11.96 -20.92 6.79
N LYS A 23 -12.93 -21.01 5.88
CA LYS A 23 -13.89 -19.92 5.64
C LYS A 23 -14.65 -19.54 6.90
N ALA A 24 -15.16 -20.54 7.62
CA ALA A 24 -15.88 -20.32 8.89
C ALA A 24 -14.98 -19.70 9.97
N GLN A 25 -13.72 -20.11 10.06
CA GLN A 25 -12.73 -19.50 10.94
C GLN A 25 -12.49 -18.02 10.57
N ALA A 26 -12.39 -17.71 9.27
CA ALA A 26 -12.21 -16.35 8.78
C ALA A 26 -13.42 -15.48 9.11
N GLU A 27 -14.63 -15.96 8.84
CA GLU A 27 -15.86 -15.25 9.17
C GLU A 27 -15.96 -14.95 10.67
N LYS A 28 -15.69 -15.94 11.52
CA LYS A 28 -15.71 -15.79 12.97
C LYS A 28 -14.69 -14.77 13.46
N LEU A 29 -13.46 -14.85 12.97
CA LEU A 29 -12.39 -13.95 13.41
C LEU A 29 -12.55 -12.53 12.85
N TRP A 30 -13.14 -12.39 11.66
CA TRP A 30 -13.46 -11.09 11.06
C TRP A 30 -14.65 -10.39 11.72
N ASN A 31 -15.56 -11.18 12.31
CA ASN A 31 -16.82 -10.68 12.87
C ASN A 31 -16.62 -10.04 14.25
N HIS A 32 -15.97 -8.89 14.27
CA HIS A 32 -15.81 -8.04 15.44
C HIS A 32 -15.87 -6.58 15.02
N GLU A 33 -16.27 -5.70 15.93
CA GLU A 33 -16.26 -4.26 15.66
C GLU A 33 -14.84 -3.78 15.36
N GLN A 34 -14.71 -2.99 14.30
CA GLN A 34 -13.47 -2.33 13.88
C GLN A 34 -13.70 -0.82 13.87
N LEU A 35 -12.73 -0.09 14.38
CA LEU A 35 -12.77 1.35 14.53
C LEU A 35 -11.46 1.97 14.05
N THR A 36 -11.50 3.13 13.43
CA THR A 36 -10.33 3.95 13.12
C THR A 36 -10.13 5.04 14.17
N ALA A 37 -8.93 5.63 14.19
CA ALA A 37 -8.68 6.82 14.99
C ALA A 37 -9.65 7.95 14.61
N PRO A 38 -10.17 8.70 15.59
CA PRO A 38 -11.07 9.81 15.31
C PRO A 38 -10.30 11.02 14.78
N PHE A 39 -10.96 11.82 13.95
CA PHE A 39 -10.44 13.10 13.48
C PHE A 39 -11.51 14.17 13.56
N ARG A 40 -11.10 15.39 13.87
CA ARG A 40 -12.00 16.50 14.10
C ARG A 40 -12.10 17.42 12.88
N VAL A 41 -13.34 17.72 12.46
CA VAL A 41 -13.64 18.69 11.42
C VAL A 41 -14.81 19.55 11.86
N GLY A 42 -14.58 20.86 11.98
CA GLY A 42 -15.59 21.78 12.50
C GLY A 42 -16.05 21.39 13.91
N GLU A 43 -17.33 21.21 14.08
CA GLU A 43 -17.93 20.84 15.36
C GLU A 43 -18.07 19.33 15.58
N TYR A 44 -17.70 18.51 14.58
CA TYR A 44 -17.88 17.07 14.60
C TYR A 44 -16.55 16.33 14.73
N THR A 45 -16.63 15.16 15.37
CA THR A 45 -15.58 14.14 15.38
C THR A 45 -16.02 13.00 14.49
N TYR A 46 -15.24 12.69 13.47
CA TYR A 46 -15.49 11.64 12.48
C TYR A 46 -14.61 10.43 12.74
N TYR A 47 -15.11 9.25 12.39
CA TYR A 47 -14.35 7.99 12.44
C TYR A 47 -15.03 6.95 11.55
N TYR A 48 -14.24 6.01 11.01
CA TYR A 48 -14.77 4.85 10.31
C TYR A 48 -15.04 3.72 11.30
N LYS A 49 -16.13 3.02 11.06
CA LYS A 49 -16.53 1.86 11.85
C LYS A 49 -17.07 0.77 10.93
N ASN A 50 -16.76 -0.48 11.27
CA ASN A 50 -17.33 -1.67 10.66
C ASN A 50 -17.84 -2.57 11.79
N ASN A 51 -19.06 -3.08 11.66
CA ASN A 51 -19.64 -3.97 12.69
C ASN A 51 -19.03 -5.38 12.67
N GLY A 52 -18.16 -5.67 11.69
CA GLY A 52 -17.43 -6.93 11.53
C GLY A 52 -17.49 -7.47 10.12
N LEU A 53 -18.65 -7.72 9.58
CA LEU A 53 -18.84 -8.35 8.27
C LEU A 53 -19.41 -7.43 7.19
N GLN A 54 -19.54 -6.12 7.45
CA GLN A 54 -19.89 -5.18 6.40
C GLN A 54 -18.80 -5.17 5.32
N ASN A 55 -19.20 -5.16 4.05
CA ASN A 55 -18.26 -5.19 2.92
C ASN A 55 -17.37 -3.96 2.86
N GLN A 56 -17.88 -2.81 3.28
CA GLN A 56 -17.16 -1.54 3.32
C GLN A 56 -17.29 -0.89 4.69
N ASN A 57 -16.26 -0.16 5.12
CA ASN A 57 -16.31 0.62 6.34
C ASN A 57 -17.27 1.81 6.18
N VAL A 58 -17.95 2.15 7.26
CA VAL A 58 -18.95 3.23 7.30
C VAL A 58 -18.37 4.43 8.03
N LEU A 59 -18.54 5.62 7.49
CA LEU A 59 -18.13 6.87 8.13
C LEU A 59 -19.22 7.38 9.04
N TYR A 60 -18.90 7.50 10.33
CA TYR A 60 -19.74 8.06 11.38
C TYR A 60 -19.21 9.40 11.85
N ARG A 61 -20.06 10.17 12.51
CA ARG A 61 -19.65 11.37 13.23
C ARG A 61 -20.37 11.52 14.57
N LYS A 62 -19.75 12.25 15.49
CA LYS A 62 -20.34 12.67 16.77
C LYS A 62 -20.29 14.19 16.88
N GLY A 63 -21.42 14.79 17.27
CA GLY A 63 -21.50 16.20 17.63
C GLY A 63 -21.02 16.45 19.07
N LYS A 64 -21.10 17.70 19.51
CA LYS A 64 -20.75 18.12 20.88
C LYS A 64 -21.60 17.44 21.97
N ASP A 65 -22.82 17.03 21.61
CA ASP A 65 -23.73 16.28 22.48
C ASP A 65 -23.32 14.80 22.67
N GLY A 66 -22.27 14.36 21.98
CA GLY A 66 -21.78 12.99 22.00
C GLY A 66 -22.65 12.00 21.22
N LYS A 67 -23.71 12.44 20.57
CA LYS A 67 -24.60 11.60 19.80
C LYS A 67 -23.92 11.14 18.52
N GLU A 68 -23.84 9.81 18.33
CA GLU A 68 -23.34 9.19 17.11
C GLU A 68 -24.40 9.21 16.01
N GLU A 69 -24.00 9.59 14.81
CA GLU A 69 -24.83 9.46 13.61
C GLU A 69 -24.03 8.92 12.43
N LEU A 70 -24.71 8.15 11.59
CA LEU A 70 -24.15 7.69 10.33
C LEU A 70 -23.97 8.89 9.39
N PHE A 71 -22.80 9.02 8.78
CA PHE A 71 -22.50 10.12 7.87
C PHE A 71 -22.47 9.68 6.40
N LEU A 72 -21.63 8.70 6.06
CA LEU A 72 -21.57 8.09 4.73
C LEU A 72 -21.48 6.57 4.84
N ASP A 73 -22.37 5.87 4.16
CA ASP A 73 -22.37 4.41 4.09
C ASP A 73 -22.12 3.91 2.66
N PRO A 74 -20.87 3.52 2.32
CA PRO A 74 -20.57 3.02 0.98
C PRO A 74 -21.22 1.66 0.67
N ASN A 75 -21.70 0.91 1.67
CA ASN A 75 -22.43 -0.33 1.43
C ASN A 75 -23.72 -0.13 0.64
N GLY A 76 -24.27 1.08 0.67
CA GLY A 76 -25.45 1.45 -0.12
C GLY A 76 -25.14 1.96 -1.54
N PHE A 77 -23.87 2.14 -1.91
CA PHE A 77 -23.49 2.68 -3.23
C PHE A 77 -23.71 1.67 -4.37
N ALA A 78 -23.51 0.39 -4.10
CA ALA A 78 -23.80 -0.70 -5.00
C ALA A 78 -24.33 -1.91 -4.23
N ALA A 79 -25.26 -2.65 -4.83
CA ALA A 79 -25.94 -3.76 -4.16
C ALA A 79 -24.99 -4.89 -3.74
N ASP A 80 -23.89 -5.11 -4.47
CA ASP A 80 -22.88 -6.14 -4.22
C ASP A 80 -21.69 -5.65 -3.38
N GLY A 81 -21.72 -4.40 -2.91
CA GLY A 81 -20.64 -3.81 -2.11
C GLY A 81 -19.34 -3.52 -2.86
N THR A 82 -19.34 -3.54 -4.18
CA THR A 82 -18.14 -3.35 -5.02
C THR A 82 -17.77 -1.90 -5.27
N THR A 83 -18.62 -0.94 -4.91
CA THR A 83 -18.29 0.48 -4.92
C THR A 83 -17.78 0.90 -3.56
N SER A 84 -16.57 1.44 -3.51
CA SER A 84 -15.91 1.85 -2.28
C SER A 84 -15.79 3.36 -2.16
N LEU A 85 -15.67 3.84 -0.92
CA LEU A 85 -15.32 5.20 -0.58
C LEU A 85 -13.79 5.30 -0.61
N ALA A 86 -13.27 5.90 -1.70
CA ALA A 86 -11.83 5.92 -1.94
C ALA A 86 -11.10 7.01 -1.15
N GLU A 87 -11.74 8.18 -0.99
CA GLU A 87 -11.18 9.31 -0.25
C GLU A 87 -12.27 10.25 0.22
N VAL A 88 -12.03 10.94 1.32
CA VAL A 88 -12.95 11.95 1.89
C VAL A 88 -12.16 13.18 2.29
N ASN A 89 -12.48 14.33 1.72
CA ASN A 89 -11.83 15.60 2.00
C ASN A 89 -12.86 16.65 2.38
N PHE A 90 -12.74 17.18 3.59
CA PHE A 90 -13.62 18.25 4.08
C PHE A 90 -13.07 19.63 3.72
N SER A 91 -13.95 20.59 3.49
CA SER A 91 -13.60 22.00 3.50
C SER A 91 -13.08 22.39 4.89
N LYS A 92 -12.30 23.46 4.99
CA LYS A 92 -11.64 23.87 6.23
C LYS A 92 -12.63 24.11 7.39
N ASP A 93 -13.78 24.69 7.10
CA ASP A 93 -14.85 24.93 8.09
C ASP A 93 -15.75 23.71 8.35
N GLY A 94 -15.60 22.64 7.57
CA GLY A 94 -16.37 21.42 7.69
C GLY A 94 -17.79 21.49 7.12
N SER A 95 -18.17 22.56 6.44
CA SER A 95 -19.52 22.71 5.87
C SER A 95 -19.74 21.90 4.60
N LEU A 96 -18.65 21.60 3.88
CA LEU A 96 -18.66 20.81 2.64
C LEU A 96 -17.71 19.63 2.75
N VAL A 97 -18.04 18.56 2.03
CA VAL A 97 -17.18 17.40 1.85
C VAL A 97 -17.12 17.03 0.38
N CYS A 98 -15.89 16.77 -0.10
CA CYS A 98 -15.65 16.15 -1.39
C CYS A 98 -15.26 14.71 -1.13
N TYR A 99 -16.08 13.75 -1.53
CA TYR A 99 -15.74 12.35 -1.40
C TYR A 99 -15.63 11.68 -2.76
N LEU A 100 -14.67 10.77 -2.87
CA LEU A 100 -14.37 10.05 -4.10
C LEU A 100 -14.82 8.60 -3.96
N ILE A 101 -15.47 8.12 -5.02
CA ILE A 101 -15.89 6.72 -5.12
C ILE A 101 -15.08 5.98 -6.19
N SER A 102 -14.82 4.71 -5.91
CA SER A 102 -14.22 3.75 -6.83
C SER A 102 -15.21 2.63 -7.12
N GLU A 103 -15.48 2.39 -8.39
CA GLU A 103 -16.39 1.33 -8.85
C GLU A 103 -15.59 0.10 -9.29
N GLY A 104 -15.93 -1.07 -8.75
CA GLY A 104 -15.26 -2.33 -9.09
C GLY A 104 -13.75 -2.37 -8.77
N GLY A 105 -13.29 -1.54 -7.84
CA GLY A 105 -11.87 -1.47 -7.47
C GLY A 105 -10.96 -0.76 -8.46
N SER A 106 -11.52 -0.10 -9.49
CA SER A 106 -10.76 0.71 -10.45
C SER A 106 -10.02 1.87 -9.79
N ASP A 107 -8.86 2.24 -10.34
CA ASP A 107 -8.14 3.46 -9.95
C ASP A 107 -8.80 4.74 -10.51
N TRP A 108 -9.71 4.61 -11.47
CA TRP A 108 -10.55 5.72 -11.91
C TRP A 108 -11.62 6.03 -10.87
N ARG A 109 -11.78 7.31 -10.56
CA ARG A 109 -12.66 7.78 -9.49
C ARG A 109 -13.59 8.87 -9.96
N LYS A 110 -14.68 9.03 -9.21
CA LYS A 110 -15.64 10.11 -9.35
C LYS A 110 -15.69 10.89 -8.05
N ALA A 111 -15.74 12.22 -8.13
CA ALA A 111 -15.86 13.10 -6.96
C ALA A 111 -17.27 13.65 -6.85
N ILE A 112 -17.81 13.60 -5.65
CA ILE A 112 -19.12 14.11 -5.29
C ILE A 112 -18.93 15.10 -4.15
N VAL A 113 -19.49 16.29 -4.30
CA VAL A 113 -19.53 17.30 -3.24
C VAL A 113 -20.87 17.24 -2.54
N MET A 114 -20.85 17.26 -1.22
CA MET A 114 -22.05 17.21 -0.39
C MET A 114 -21.97 18.27 0.71
N ASN A 115 -23.11 18.90 0.99
CA ASN A 115 -23.28 19.72 2.17
C ASN A 115 -23.35 18.81 3.40
N THR A 116 -22.51 19.05 4.42
CA THR A 116 -22.39 18.16 5.58
C THR A 116 -23.58 18.24 6.55
N GLN A 117 -24.39 19.29 6.48
CA GLN A 117 -25.60 19.44 7.30
C GLN A 117 -26.83 18.88 6.59
N THR A 118 -27.11 19.34 5.36
CA THR A 118 -28.32 18.94 4.62
C THR A 118 -28.18 17.55 3.98
N ARG A 119 -26.95 17.06 3.80
CA ARG A 119 -26.63 15.82 3.08
C ARG A 119 -26.96 15.87 1.59
N GLU A 120 -27.24 17.04 1.05
CA GLU A 120 -27.55 17.25 -0.35
C GLU A 120 -26.28 17.40 -1.17
N GLN A 121 -26.28 16.84 -2.37
CA GLN A 121 -25.20 17.03 -3.34
C GLN A 121 -25.15 18.48 -3.79
N VAL A 122 -23.94 19.02 -3.90
CA VAL A 122 -23.66 20.38 -4.37
C VAL A 122 -22.95 20.30 -5.71
N GLY A 123 -23.60 20.77 -6.78
CA GLY A 123 -23.05 20.74 -8.12
C GLY A 123 -23.04 19.35 -8.76
N ASP A 124 -22.32 19.24 -9.86
CA ASP A 124 -22.23 18.01 -10.65
C ASP A 124 -21.17 17.05 -10.10
N THR A 125 -21.33 15.78 -10.43
CA THR A 125 -20.29 14.78 -10.17
C THR A 125 -19.12 15.01 -11.12
N ILE A 126 -17.90 15.09 -10.58
CA ILE A 126 -16.66 15.23 -11.36
C ILE A 126 -16.12 13.83 -11.65
N VAL A 127 -15.80 13.57 -12.90
CA VAL A 127 -15.38 12.25 -13.40
C VAL A 127 -13.93 12.25 -13.90
N ASN A 128 -13.41 11.08 -14.24
CA ASN A 128 -12.07 10.88 -14.80
C ASN A 128 -10.94 11.35 -13.85
N ILE A 129 -11.11 11.16 -12.56
CA ILE A 129 -10.07 11.41 -11.55
C ILE A 129 -9.25 10.15 -11.36
N LYS A 130 -7.94 10.27 -11.35
CA LYS A 130 -7.04 9.13 -11.13
C LYS A 130 -5.80 9.58 -10.35
N TYR A 131 -5.42 8.81 -9.31
CA TYR A 131 -4.30 9.10 -8.41
C TYR A 131 -4.37 10.49 -7.76
N SER A 132 -5.56 10.89 -7.38
CA SER A 132 -5.81 12.21 -6.79
C SER A 132 -7.02 12.19 -5.88
N GLY A 133 -7.02 13.07 -4.89
CA GLY A 133 -8.21 13.48 -4.14
C GLY A 133 -8.84 14.75 -4.72
N GLY A 134 -9.77 15.34 -3.97
CA GLY A 134 -10.30 16.67 -4.22
C GLY A 134 -9.85 17.60 -3.08
N TYR A 135 -8.90 18.48 -3.33
CA TYR A 135 -8.26 19.30 -2.32
C TYR A 135 -8.81 20.71 -2.31
N TRP A 136 -9.50 21.05 -1.24
CA TRP A 136 -10.25 22.28 -1.10
C TRP A 136 -9.39 23.55 -1.13
N TYR A 137 -9.91 24.59 -1.77
CA TYR A 137 -9.49 25.97 -1.62
C TYR A 137 -10.68 26.80 -1.18
N LYS A 138 -10.68 27.23 0.08
CA LYS A 138 -11.83 27.82 0.74
C LYS A 138 -13.07 26.92 0.57
N ASN A 139 -14.27 27.47 0.50
CA ASN A 139 -15.48 26.74 0.16
C ASN A 139 -15.92 27.01 -1.29
N GLU A 140 -14.98 27.44 -2.14
CA GLU A 140 -15.27 27.90 -3.50
C GLU A 140 -15.05 26.81 -4.56
N GLY A 141 -14.17 25.86 -4.28
CA GLY A 141 -13.82 24.80 -5.20
C GLY A 141 -12.69 23.95 -4.68
N PHE A 142 -12.19 23.06 -5.54
CA PHE A 142 -11.11 22.13 -5.18
C PHE A 142 -10.19 21.81 -6.37
N TYR A 143 -8.96 21.43 -6.04
CA TYR A 143 -7.98 20.93 -7.00
C TYR A 143 -8.08 19.42 -7.12
N TYR A 144 -7.93 18.90 -8.34
CA TYR A 144 -7.88 17.46 -8.61
C TYR A 144 -6.98 17.17 -9.82
N CYS A 145 -6.48 15.94 -9.91
CA CYS A 145 -5.66 15.49 -11.04
C CYS A 145 -6.42 14.49 -11.90
N SER A 146 -6.17 14.56 -13.19
CA SER A 146 -6.80 13.73 -14.20
C SER A 146 -5.83 13.43 -15.34
N TYR A 147 -6.14 12.39 -16.09
CA TYR A 147 -5.56 12.13 -17.41
C TYR A 147 -6.59 12.43 -18.49
N ASP A 148 -6.13 12.61 -19.72
CA ASP A 148 -7.05 12.62 -20.85
C ASP A 148 -7.79 11.29 -20.92
N LYS A 149 -9.09 11.35 -21.25
CA LYS A 149 -9.89 10.13 -21.35
C LYS A 149 -9.28 9.20 -22.39
N PRO A 150 -8.99 7.94 -22.03
CA PRO A 150 -8.45 6.96 -22.97
C PRO A 150 -9.37 6.77 -24.16
N LYS A 151 -8.79 6.68 -25.36
CA LYS A 151 -9.54 6.42 -26.61
C LYS A 151 -9.99 4.97 -26.73
N GLY A 152 -9.27 4.05 -26.07
CA GLY A 152 -9.57 2.63 -26.01
C GLY A 152 -10.21 2.24 -24.68
N SER A 153 -9.86 1.06 -24.15
CA SER A 153 -10.34 0.59 -22.86
C SER A 153 -9.74 1.40 -21.71
N GLU A 154 -10.58 1.94 -20.84
CA GLU A 154 -10.15 2.64 -19.62
C GLU A 154 -9.34 1.74 -18.67
N LEU A 155 -9.52 0.42 -18.78
CA LEU A 155 -8.85 -0.58 -17.94
C LEU A 155 -7.45 -0.97 -18.43
N SER A 156 -7.08 -0.65 -19.66
CA SER A 156 -5.79 -1.09 -20.23
C SER A 156 -5.02 -0.02 -20.99
N GLU A 157 -5.69 1.03 -21.43
CA GLU A 157 -5.07 2.09 -22.22
C GLU A 157 -4.03 2.86 -21.38
N LYS A 158 -2.90 3.20 -22.02
CA LYS A 158 -1.81 3.93 -21.38
C LYS A 158 -2.25 5.31 -20.91
N THR A 159 -1.89 5.66 -19.67
CA THR A 159 -2.05 6.99 -19.09
C THR A 159 -0.66 7.58 -18.82
N ASP A 160 -0.33 8.68 -19.47
CA ASP A 160 1.06 9.21 -19.49
C ASP A 160 1.17 10.68 -19.05
N GLN A 161 0.20 11.51 -19.38
CA GLN A 161 0.17 12.94 -19.07
C GLN A 161 -0.85 13.22 -17.97
N ASN A 162 -0.40 13.34 -16.73
CA ASN A 162 -1.24 13.76 -15.62
C ASN A 162 -1.34 15.29 -15.57
N LYS A 163 -2.51 15.81 -15.23
CA LYS A 163 -2.81 17.25 -15.25
C LYS A 163 -3.53 17.64 -13.97
N LEU A 164 -3.18 18.79 -13.43
CA LEU A 164 -3.88 19.39 -12.28
C LEU A 164 -4.91 20.40 -12.77
N TYR A 165 -6.15 20.24 -12.31
CA TYR A 165 -7.26 21.12 -12.59
C TYR A 165 -7.79 21.76 -11.32
N TYR A 166 -8.45 22.91 -11.49
CA TYR A 166 -9.26 23.53 -10.45
C TYR A 166 -10.72 23.53 -10.87
N HIS A 167 -11.57 22.90 -10.06
CA HIS A 167 -13.02 22.90 -10.22
C HIS A 167 -13.65 23.96 -9.31
N LYS A 168 -14.35 24.93 -9.91
CA LYS A 168 -15.15 25.91 -9.18
C LYS A 168 -16.55 25.36 -8.98
N LEU A 169 -17.05 25.35 -7.74
CA LEU A 169 -18.41 24.90 -7.45
C LEU A 169 -19.44 25.67 -8.25
N GLY A 170 -20.47 24.98 -8.74
CA GLY A 170 -21.55 25.57 -9.53
C GLY A 170 -21.21 25.80 -11.01
N THR A 171 -20.04 25.34 -11.48
CA THR A 171 -19.69 25.40 -12.89
C THR A 171 -19.58 23.98 -13.46
N PRO A 172 -19.75 23.76 -14.78
CA PRO A 172 -19.57 22.45 -15.38
C PRO A 172 -18.08 22.07 -15.41
N GLN A 173 -17.78 20.76 -15.30
CA GLN A 173 -16.42 20.25 -15.35
C GLN A 173 -15.67 20.66 -16.62
N SER A 174 -16.36 20.80 -17.74
CA SER A 174 -15.78 21.24 -19.02
C SER A 174 -15.15 22.65 -18.97
N SER A 175 -15.50 23.46 -17.98
CA SER A 175 -14.94 24.80 -17.76
C SER A 175 -13.80 24.83 -16.73
N ASP A 176 -13.39 23.68 -16.21
CA ASP A 176 -12.34 23.61 -15.19
C ASP A 176 -11.02 24.14 -15.73
N ALA A 177 -10.36 24.95 -14.92
CA ALA A 177 -9.08 25.55 -15.28
C ALA A 177 -7.95 24.55 -15.20
N LEU A 178 -7.17 24.40 -16.27
CA LEU A 178 -5.90 23.68 -16.25
C LEU A 178 -4.85 24.52 -15.50
N ILE A 179 -4.37 23.98 -14.37
CA ILE A 179 -3.41 24.69 -13.50
C ILE A 179 -1.97 24.26 -13.80
N PHE A 180 -1.74 22.97 -14.07
CA PHE A 180 -0.41 22.43 -14.26
C PHE A 180 -0.43 21.18 -15.14
N GLY A 181 0.65 21.01 -15.94
CA GLY A 181 0.82 19.84 -16.80
C GLY A 181 0.25 20.04 -18.20
N GLY A 182 0.31 18.98 -19.00
CA GLY A 182 -0.24 18.97 -20.37
C GLY A 182 0.68 19.47 -21.45
N LYS A 183 1.92 19.83 -21.12
CA LYS A 183 2.93 20.17 -22.14
C LYS A 183 3.59 18.88 -22.64
N PRO A 184 3.64 18.65 -23.98
CA PRO A 184 4.17 17.41 -24.53
C PRO A 184 5.62 17.09 -24.16
N GLU A 185 6.44 18.13 -23.92
CA GLU A 185 7.83 18.01 -23.51
C GLU A 185 8.03 17.64 -22.04
N GLU A 186 6.99 17.78 -21.23
CA GLU A 186 7.01 17.44 -19.80
C GLU A 186 6.44 16.06 -19.56
N LYS A 187 7.24 15.16 -19.01
CA LYS A 187 6.81 13.78 -18.71
C LYS A 187 6.24 13.66 -17.29
N ASN A 188 5.20 14.41 -17.00
CA ASN A 188 4.53 14.35 -15.71
C ASN A 188 3.50 13.20 -15.71
N ARG A 189 3.97 11.98 -15.42
CA ARG A 189 3.09 10.81 -15.32
C ARG A 189 2.24 10.82 -14.07
N PHE A 190 2.76 11.44 -13.01
CA PHE A 190 2.03 11.67 -11.76
C PHE A 190 2.16 13.13 -11.38
N VAL A 191 1.04 13.74 -10.99
CA VAL A 191 0.98 15.12 -10.50
C VAL A 191 0.19 15.11 -9.20
N GLY A 192 0.71 15.77 -8.18
CA GLY A 192 -0.01 16.08 -6.95
C GLY A 192 -0.17 17.58 -6.81
N GLY A 193 -1.32 18.03 -6.31
CA GLY A 193 -1.54 19.43 -5.99
C GLY A 193 -2.43 19.56 -4.78
N TYR A 194 -1.98 20.27 -3.75
CA TYR A 194 -2.75 20.49 -2.53
C TYR A 194 -2.51 21.88 -1.97
N VAL A 195 -3.45 22.33 -1.15
CA VAL A 195 -3.45 23.65 -0.54
C VAL A 195 -2.92 23.56 0.88
N SER A 196 -2.05 24.50 1.28
CA SER A 196 -1.54 24.59 2.65
C SER A 196 -2.67 24.77 3.68
N ASN A 197 -2.42 24.39 4.94
CA ASN A 197 -3.44 24.44 5.99
C ASN A 197 -4.02 25.83 6.23
N ASP A 198 -3.24 26.89 5.99
CA ASP A 198 -3.67 28.29 6.07
C ASP A 198 -4.38 28.77 4.80
N GLU A 199 -4.47 27.91 3.75
CA GLU A 199 -5.04 28.19 2.43
C GLU A 199 -4.32 29.30 1.64
N ASN A 200 -3.11 29.65 2.02
CA ASN A 200 -2.34 30.70 1.37
C ASN A 200 -1.52 30.23 0.17
N TYR A 201 -1.19 28.93 0.11
CA TYR A 201 -0.29 28.37 -0.89
C TYR A 201 -0.84 27.12 -1.55
N LEU A 202 -0.63 27.04 -2.86
CA LEU A 202 -0.79 25.80 -3.63
C LEU A 202 0.60 25.19 -3.82
N ILE A 203 0.72 23.91 -3.44
CA ILE A 203 1.95 23.13 -3.59
C ILE A 203 1.70 22.10 -4.68
N ILE A 204 2.60 22.05 -5.68
CA ILE A 204 2.50 21.12 -6.82
C ILE A 204 3.76 20.27 -6.85
N ARG A 205 3.57 18.96 -7.00
CA ARG A 205 4.63 18.01 -7.24
C ARG A 205 4.39 17.29 -8.56
N GLY A 206 5.42 17.22 -9.41
CA GLY A 206 5.39 16.52 -10.70
C GLY A 206 6.45 15.43 -10.75
N GLU A 207 6.03 14.22 -11.16
CA GLU A 207 6.86 13.02 -11.17
C GLU A 207 6.84 12.36 -12.54
N GLU A 208 8.02 11.95 -13.03
CA GLU A 208 8.13 11.11 -14.22
C GLU A 208 7.90 9.64 -13.88
N THR A 209 8.36 9.20 -12.72
CA THR A 209 8.24 7.85 -12.19
C THR A 209 7.83 7.87 -10.73
N THR A 210 7.66 6.70 -10.13
CA THR A 210 7.32 6.54 -8.70
C THR A 210 8.43 6.96 -7.73
N SER A 211 9.59 7.40 -8.21
CA SER A 211 10.69 7.88 -7.38
C SER A 211 11.29 9.15 -7.95
N GLY A 212 11.46 10.14 -7.08
CA GLY A 212 11.92 11.48 -7.45
C GLY A 212 10.82 12.39 -8.00
N GLY A 213 10.88 13.66 -7.68
CA GLY A 213 9.87 14.62 -8.14
C GLY A 213 10.34 16.07 -8.08
N LYS A 214 9.83 16.86 -9.01
CA LYS A 214 9.95 18.31 -9.03
C LYS A 214 8.90 18.94 -8.13
N LEU A 215 9.16 20.13 -7.64
CA LEU A 215 8.31 20.80 -6.66
C LEU A 215 8.14 22.29 -6.98
N TRP A 216 6.91 22.77 -6.90
CA TRP A 216 6.52 24.17 -7.12
C TRP A 216 5.62 24.65 -5.99
N ILE A 217 5.62 26.00 -5.81
CA ILE A 217 4.73 26.68 -4.89
C ILE A 217 4.12 27.92 -5.56
N LYS A 218 2.86 28.22 -5.25
CA LYS A 218 2.14 29.41 -5.71
C LYS A 218 1.45 30.10 -4.54
N ASP A 219 1.61 31.43 -4.44
CA ASP A 219 0.91 32.25 -3.46
C ASP A 219 -0.54 32.52 -3.95
N LEU A 220 -1.52 31.89 -3.30
CA LEU A 220 -2.93 32.01 -3.67
C LEU A 220 -3.59 33.32 -3.20
N ARG A 221 -2.93 34.10 -2.34
CA ARG A 221 -3.42 35.41 -1.89
C ARG A 221 -3.34 36.46 -3.00
N LYS A 222 -2.49 36.21 -4.00
CA LYS A 222 -2.28 37.10 -5.14
C LYS A 222 -2.73 36.39 -6.42
N PRO A 223 -3.82 36.81 -7.07
CA PRO A 223 -4.38 36.10 -8.23
C PRO A 223 -3.39 35.84 -9.37
N ASN A 224 -2.46 36.76 -9.60
CA ASN A 224 -1.46 36.70 -10.69
C ASN A 224 -0.05 36.31 -10.20
N SER A 225 0.08 35.72 -9.01
CA SER A 225 1.39 35.27 -8.53
C SER A 225 1.95 34.17 -9.44
N PRO A 226 3.27 34.15 -9.68
CA PRO A 226 3.88 33.10 -10.49
C PRO A 226 3.88 31.76 -9.75
N LEU A 227 3.93 30.70 -10.52
CA LEU A 227 4.29 29.38 -10.02
C LEU A 227 5.81 29.34 -9.86
N VAL A 228 6.30 29.25 -8.63
CA VAL A 228 7.73 29.28 -8.30
C VAL A 228 8.26 27.85 -8.17
N ASN A 229 9.28 27.53 -8.94
CA ASN A 229 9.94 26.23 -8.85
C ASN A 229 10.87 26.19 -7.64
N ILE A 230 10.72 25.19 -6.79
CA ILE A 230 11.58 24.94 -5.62
C ILE A 230 12.65 23.90 -5.98
N LEU A 231 12.24 22.82 -6.63
CA LEU A 231 13.09 21.70 -7.00
C LEU A 231 12.84 21.34 -8.46
N ASN A 232 13.88 21.35 -9.30
CA ASN A 232 13.74 21.22 -10.75
C ASN A 232 14.35 19.93 -11.32
N ASP A 233 14.53 18.92 -10.50
CA ASP A 233 15.02 17.62 -10.95
C ASP A 233 14.29 16.47 -10.22
N TYR A 234 14.60 15.25 -10.65
CA TYR A 234 14.01 14.03 -10.07
C TYR A 234 15.00 13.28 -9.15
N SER A 235 16.03 13.98 -8.64
CA SER A 235 17.10 13.34 -7.85
C SER A 235 16.68 12.94 -6.44
N SER A 236 15.55 13.45 -5.96
CA SER A 236 15.09 13.21 -4.58
C SER A 236 13.59 13.07 -4.47
N ASP A 237 13.18 12.42 -3.39
CA ASP A 237 11.82 12.46 -2.87
C ASP A 237 11.75 13.54 -1.80
N THR A 238 11.15 14.66 -2.17
CA THR A 238 11.01 15.84 -1.32
C THR A 238 9.55 16.25 -1.24
N PHE A 239 9.08 16.46 0.00
CA PHE A 239 7.70 16.84 0.28
C PHE A 239 7.67 18.03 1.24
N VAL A 240 6.73 18.93 1.06
CA VAL A 240 6.48 20.00 2.03
C VAL A 240 5.82 19.38 3.26
N LEU A 241 6.48 19.49 4.41
CA LEU A 241 5.98 19.02 5.69
C LEU A 241 5.04 20.04 6.33
N ALA A 242 5.43 21.31 6.34
CA ALA A 242 4.64 22.40 6.91
C ALA A 242 5.08 23.77 6.36
N ILE A 243 4.17 24.72 6.42
CA ILE A 243 4.46 26.14 6.23
C ILE A 243 4.00 26.86 7.50
N LYS A 244 4.92 27.63 8.14
CA LYS A 244 4.63 28.40 9.36
C LYS A 244 5.25 29.78 9.26
N GLY A 245 4.40 30.80 9.24
CA GLY A 245 4.86 32.18 9.05
C GLY A 245 5.60 32.34 7.73
N ASP A 246 6.85 32.74 7.80
CA ASP A 246 7.75 32.93 6.65
C ASP A 246 8.66 31.73 6.36
N LYS A 247 8.45 30.60 7.06
CA LYS A 247 9.27 29.39 6.94
C LYS A 247 8.52 28.24 6.29
N ILE A 248 9.25 27.47 5.48
CA ILE A 248 8.81 26.24 4.86
C ILE A 248 9.70 25.08 5.32
N TYR A 249 9.09 23.97 5.68
CA TYR A 249 9.73 22.76 6.20
C TYR A 249 9.55 21.64 5.19
N PHE A 250 10.61 20.90 4.91
CA PHE A 250 10.60 19.77 3.97
C PHE A 250 11.08 18.49 4.64
N GLN A 251 10.44 17.40 4.27
CA GLN A 251 11.00 16.06 4.37
C GLN A 251 11.73 15.77 3.05
N THR A 252 12.98 15.32 3.10
CA THR A 252 13.75 15.06 1.90
C THR A 252 14.77 13.95 2.08
N ASN A 253 15.05 13.20 1.02
CA ASN A 253 16.19 12.31 0.94
C ASN A 253 17.33 12.85 0.05
N LEU A 254 17.27 14.13 -0.31
CA LEU A 254 18.34 14.79 -1.06
C LEU A 254 19.64 14.80 -0.24
N ASN A 255 20.68 14.11 -0.73
CA ASN A 255 21.94 13.90 -0.03
C ASN A 255 21.78 13.29 1.38
N ALA A 256 20.69 12.57 1.60
CA ALA A 256 20.34 11.93 2.87
C ALA A 256 19.51 10.66 2.59
N PRO A 257 20.15 9.53 2.27
CA PRO A 257 19.44 8.30 1.85
C PRO A 257 18.37 7.80 2.82
N ASN A 258 18.55 8.05 4.12
CA ASN A 258 17.57 7.69 5.16
C ASN A 258 16.56 8.81 5.46
N GLY A 259 16.69 9.93 4.76
CA GLY A 259 15.82 11.09 4.96
C GLY A 259 16.24 12.01 6.09
N LYS A 260 15.83 13.25 5.97
CA LYS A 260 16.02 14.30 6.98
C LYS A 260 14.91 15.35 6.85
N ILE A 261 14.83 16.24 7.82
CA ILE A 261 13.93 17.38 7.78
C ILE A 261 14.79 18.65 7.67
N VAL A 262 14.45 19.51 6.70
CA VAL A 262 15.11 20.78 6.46
C VAL A 262 14.11 21.93 6.54
N VAL A 263 14.63 23.14 6.78
CA VAL A 263 13.85 24.37 6.81
C VAL A 263 14.49 25.43 5.94
N ALA A 264 13.66 26.25 5.30
CA ALA A 264 14.08 27.40 4.51
C ALA A 264 13.12 28.58 4.70
N ASP A 265 13.54 29.75 4.25
CA ASP A 265 12.67 30.93 4.14
C ASP A 265 11.77 30.77 2.90
N LEU A 266 10.49 31.15 3.01
CA LEU A 266 9.56 31.11 1.88
C LEU A 266 9.99 32.01 0.71
N LYS A 267 10.78 33.06 0.96
CA LYS A 267 11.28 33.96 -0.10
C LYS A 267 12.32 33.30 -0.98
N ASP A 268 13.07 32.35 -0.43
CA ASP A 268 14.04 31.53 -1.15
C ASP A 268 14.10 30.13 -0.54
N SER A 269 13.25 29.27 -1.06
CA SER A 269 13.08 27.90 -0.56
C SER A 269 13.79 26.84 -1.40
N THR A 270 14.72 27.26 -2.28
CA THR A 270 15.53 26.35 -3.09
C THR A 270 16.54 25.57 -2.25
N PRO A 271 17.00 24.37 -2.70
CA PRO A 271 17.89 23.51 -1.92
C PRO A 271 19.18 24.16 -1.40
N ALA A 272 19.71 25.16 -2.12
CA ALA A 272 20.91 25.87 -1.70
C ALA A 272 20.74 26.64 -0.37
N HIS A 273 19.51 26.93 0.03
CA HIS A 273 19.16 27.68 1.23
C HIS A 273 18.54 26.82 2.34
N TRP A 274 18.50 25.51 2.14
CA TRP A 274 18.01 24.58 3.16
C TRP A 274 18.98 24.45 4.33
N LYS A 275 18.45 24.46 5.53
CA LYS A 275 19.18 24.18 6.76
C LYS A 275 18.61 22.92 7.40
N ASP A 276 19.48 22.05 7.85
CA ASP A 276 19.05 20.85 8.58
C ASP A 276 18.34 21.26 9.87
N LEU A 277 17.13 20.76 10.05
CA LEU A 277 16.33 20.89 11.26
C LEU A 277 16.45 19.63 12.12
N ILE A 278 16.16 18.47 11.50
CA ILE A 278 16.40 17.14 12.06
C ILE A 278 17.33 16.43 11.08
N PRO A 279 18.61 16.26 11.42
CA PRO A 279 19.58 15.66 10.52
C PRO A 279 19.31 14.18 10.30
N GLU A 280 19.85 13.65 9.18
CA GLU A 280 19.83 12.24 8.87
C GLU A 280 20.45 11.41 9.99
N THR A 281 19.85 10.24 10.26
CA THR A 281 20.38 9.22 11.16
C THR A 281 20.60 7.90 10.41
N GLU A 282 21.03 6.88 11.13
CA GLU A 282 21.14 5.51 10.57
C GLU A 282 19.77 4.88 10.25
N ASN A 283 18.68 5.43 10.79
CA ASN A 283 17.33 4.94 10.60
C ASN A 283 16.52 5.84 9.66
N VAL A 284 15.62 5.25 8.90
CA VAL A 284 14.73 5.98 7.98
C VAL A 284 13.72 6.79 8.79
N ILE A 285 13.59 8.08 8.46
CA ILE A 285 12.63 8.99 9.10
C ILE A 285 11.38 9.18 8.24
N THR A 286 10.21 9.14 8.89
CA THR A 286 8.92 9.57 8.32
C THR A 286 8.25 10.51 9.33
N PRO A 287 8.23 11.83 9.09
CA PRO A 287 7.68 12.78 10.04
C PRO A 287 6.17 12.95 9.89
N VAL A 288 5.52 13.27 11.00
CA VAL A 288 4.12 13.70 11.05
C VAL A 288 4.03 14.96 11.90
N VAL A 289 3.29 15.96 11.44
CA VAL A 289 3.01 17.16 12.23
C VAL A 289 1.81 16.90 13.13
N ALA A 290 1.99 17.06 14.42
CA ALA A 290 0.94 16.89 15.42
C ALA A 290 0.96 18.06 16.41
N GLY A 291 -0.09 18.90 16.38
CA GLY A 291 -0.16 20.12 17.17
C GLY A 291 1.01 21.06 16.85
N LYS A 292 1.75 21.44 17.87
CA LYS A 292 2.93 22.30 17.76
C LYS A 292 4.25 21.53 17.61
N TYR A 293 4.18 20.22 17.30
CA TYR A 293 5.32 19.33 17.31
C TYR A 293 5.51 18.57 16.00
N ILE A 294 6.71 18.08 15.81
CA ILE A 294 7.04 17.08 14.78
C ILE A 294 7.24 15.75 15.49
N LEU A 295 6.43 14.76 15.11
CA LEU A 295 6.61 13.38 15.54
C LEU A 295 7.45 12.69 14.47
N ALA A 296 8.69 12.38 14.77
CA ALA A 296 9.60 11.69 13.88
C ALA A 296 9.45 10.18 14.09
N HIS A 297 8.76 9.52 13.16
CA HIS A 297 8.72 8.07 13.10
C HIS A 297 10.01 7.58 12.46
N TYR A 298 10.77 6.77 13.18
CA TYR A 298 11.94 6.08 12.70
C TYR A 298 11.66 4.59 12.54
N MET A 299 12.22 4.00 11.48
CA MET A 299 12.18 2.56 11.27
C MET A 299 13.58 2.00 11.53
N LYS A 300 13.69 1.14 12.56
CA LYS A 300 14.90 0.42 12.92
C LYS A 300 14.68 -1.07 12.73
N ASP A 301 15.39 -1.64 11.78
CA ASP A 301 15.23 -3.06 11.42
C ASP A 301 13.76 -3.45 11.23
N ALA A 302 13.02 -2.65 10.44
CA ALA A 302 11.59 -2.81 10.16
C ALA A 302 10.64 -2.63 11.37
N ILE A 303 11.12 -2.07 12.49
CA ILE A 303 10.34 -1.83 13.71
C ILE A 303 10.29 -0.34 14.01
N SER A 304 9.14 0.14 14.51
CA SER A 304 8.90 1.56 14.77
C SER A 304 9.57 2.06 16.04
N GLU A 305 10.14 3.26 15.95
CA GLU A 305 10.50 4.14 17.08
C GLU A 305 9.92 5.53 16.80
N VAL A 306 9.50 6.28 17.83
CA VAL A 306 8.92 7.62 17.66
C VAL A 306 9.62 8.60 18.59
N LYS A 307 10.11 9.70 18.01
CA LYS A 307 10.74 10.82 18.73
C LYS A 307 9.96 12.11 18.50
N GLN A 308 9.82 12.91 19.52
CA GLN A 308 9.12 14.19 19.49
C GLN A 308 10.11 15.35 19.44
N TYR A 309 9.90 16.27 18.50
CA TYR A 309 10.68 17.50 18.32
C TYR A 309 9.76 18.71 18.26
N ASP A 310 10.31 19.88 18.61
CA ASP A 310 9.67 21.15 18.28
C ASP A 310 10.04 21.63 16.86
N PHE A 311 9.47 22.75 16.43
CA PHE A 311 9.74 23.32 15.11
C PHE A 311 11.05 24.10 15.02
N GLU A 312 11.81 24.20 16.11
CA GLU A 312 13.20 24.68 16.14
C GLU A 312 14.21 23.53 16.00
N GLY A 313 13.73 22.28 15.91
CA GLY A 313 14.57 21.09 15.77
C GLY A 313 15.08 20.53 17.09
N LYS A 314 14.58 21.05 18.23
CA LYS A 314 14.96 20.55 19.54
C LYS A 314 14.28 19.22 19.84
N PHE A 315 15.07 18.20 20.16
CA PHE A 315 14.57 16.94 20.67
C PHE A 315 13.91 17.16 22.04
N ILE A 316 12.68 16.66 22.20
CA ILE A 316 11.92 16.77 23.45
C ILE A 316 11.95 15.45 24.20
N ARG A 317 11.56 14.36 23.54
CA ARG A 317 11.49 13.03 24.17
C ARG A 317 11.31 11.92 23.14
N GLU A 318 11.56 10.71 23.58
CA GLU A 318 11.09 9.51 22.90
C GLU A 318 9.68 9.15 23.40
N ILE A 319 8.79 8.79 22.51
CA ILE A 319 7.44 8.34 22.85
C ILE A 319 7.49 6.85 23.14
N LYS A 320 7.04 6.47 24.34
CA LYS A 320 6.96 5.07 24.73
C LYS A 320 5.87 4.35 23.96
N LEU A 321 6.24 3.28 23.25
CA LEU A 321 5.31 2.44 22.48
C LEU A 321 4.88 1.23 23.31
N PRO A 322 3.70 0.63 23.01
CA PRO A 322 3.17 -0.51 23.77
C PRO A 322 4.06 -1.75 23.76
N ALA A 323 4.68 -2.05 22.61
CA ALA A 323 5.56 -3.19 22.39
C ALA A 323 6.37 -2.98 21.11
N LEU A 324 7.12 -3.99 20.68
CA LEU A 324 7.77 -4.00 19.38
C LEU A 324 6.73 -4.25 18.27
N GLY A 325 6.73 -3.39 17.27
CA GLY A 325 5.78 -3.49 16.16
C GLY A 325 5.77 -2.25 15.29
N THR A 326 4.64 -2.01 14.66
CA THR A 326 4.42 -0.89 13.74
C THR A 326 3.48 0.13 14.34
N VAL A 327 3.89 1.38 14.30
CA VAL A 327 3.09 2.53 14.67
C VAL A 327 2.72 3.31 13.41
N THR A 328 1.45 3.67 13.29
CA THR A 328 0.96 4.63 12.30
C THR A 328 0.48 5.87 13.04
N LEU A 329 1.19 6.98 12.84
CA LEU A 329 0.91 8.26 13.51
C LEU A 329 -0.16 9.03 12.74
N GLU A 330 -1.09 9.65 13.48
CA GLU A 330 -2.06 10.59 12.93
C GLU A 330 -1.58 12.02 13.15
N SER A 331 -1.87 12.89 12.17
CA SER A 331 -1.65 14.32 12.31
C SER A 331 -2.66 14.94 13.28
N ALA A 332 -2.29 16.08 13.85
CA ALA A 332 -3.20 16.89 14.66
C ALA A 332 -3.05 18.36 14.27
N LYS A 333 -4.14 19.12 14.36
CA LYS A 333 -4.14 20.56 14.09
C LYS A 333 -3.30 21.29 15.11
N GLU A 334 -2.81 22.49 14.79
CA GLU A 334 -1.90 23.25 15.63
C GLU A 334 -2.47 23.56 17.03
N GLU A 335 -3.77 23.78 17.10
CA GLU A 335 -4.47 24.05 18.37
C GLU A 335 -4.78 22.79 19.21
N GLU A 336 -4.55 21.59 18.68
CA GLU A 336 -4.83 20.33 19.37
C GLU A 336 -3.66 19.92 20.26
N ASN A 337 -3.97 19.49 21.48
CA ASN A 337 -2.99 18.97 22.44
C ASN A 337 -2.96 17.44 22.51
N GLU A 338 -3.79 16.79 21.68
CA GLU A 338 -3.89 15.34 21.59
C GLU A 338 -3.75 14.89 20.14
N SER A 339 -3.12 13.75 19.97
CA SER A 339 -3.04 13.04 18.70
C SER A 339 -3.34 11.56 18.94
N TYR A 340 -3.43 10.81 17.88
CA TYR A 340 -3.67 9.36 17.93
C TYR A 340 -2.61 8.62 17.14
N PHE A 341 -2.39 7.36 17.49
CA PHE A 341 -1.66 6.43 16.66
C PHE A 341 -2.25 5.03 16.79
N SER A 342 -2.12 4.25 15.74
CA SER A 342 -2.40 2.82 15.80
C SER A 342 -1.11 2.05 16.05
N PHE A 343 -1.23 0.94 16.74
CA PHE A 343 -0.14 -0.01 16.98
C PHE A 343 -0.59 -1.41 16.62
N GLU A 344 0.28 -2.14 15.91
CA GLU A 344 0.06 -3.54 15.54
C GLU A 344 1.37 -4.30 15.35
N ASN A 345 1.28 -5.62 15.35
CA ASN A 345 2.31 -6.51 14.84
C ASN A 345 1.66 -7.76 14.24
N PHE A 346 2.43 -8.78 13.86
CA PHE A 346 1.88 -9.95 13.16
C PHE A 346 0.84 -10.76 13.94
N TYR A 347 0.81 -10.62 15.26
CA TYR A 347 -0.14 -11.33 16.14
C TYR A 347 -0.89 -10.41 17.12
N THR A 348 -0.68 -9.10 17.03
CA THR A 348 -1.41 -8.11 17.84
C THR A 348 -2.29 -7.29 16.91
N PRO A 349 -3.63 -7.40 17.05
CA PRO A 349 -4.57 -6.62 16.25
C PRO A 349 -4.35 -5.12 16.42
N SER A 350 -4.59 -4.36 15.35
CA SER A 350 -4.44 -2.90 15.36
C SER A 350 -5.30 -2.28 16.45
N SER A 351 -4.65 -1.57 17.37
CA SER A 351 -5.25 -0.88 18.50
C SER A 351 -4.93 0.60 18.43
N ILE A 352 -5.82 1.44 18.91
CA ILE A 352 -5.71 2.89 18.84
C ILE A 352 -5.29 3.43 20.21
N TYR A 353 -4.24 4.24 20.19
CA TYR A 353 -3.72 4.94 21.36
C TYR A 353 -3.88 6.45 21.20
N LYS A 354 -4.17 7.12 22.30
CA LYS A 354 -4.14 8.57 22.40
C LYS A 354 -2.76 9.01 22.91
N LEU A 355 -2.20 10.04 22.29
CA LEU A 355 -0.96 10.68 22.68
C LEU A 355 -1.24 12.10 23.18
N HIS A 356 -0.88 12.40 24.43
CA HIS A 356 -0.92 13.73 24.98
C HIS A 356 0.36 14.48 24.61
N LEU A 357 0.26 15.43 23.69
CA LEU A 357 1.41 16.03 23.01
C LEU A 357 2.35 16.81 23.93
N GLU A 358 1.82 17.51 24.93
CA GLU A 358 2.67 18.27 25.88
C GLU A 358 3.42 17.37 26.87
N LYS A 359 2.77 16.30 27.33
CA LYS A 359 3.33 15.41 28.36
C LYS A 359 4.06 14.21 27.77
N GLY A 360 3.70 13.80 26.56
CA GLY A 360 4.22 12.60 25.90
C GLY A 360 3.62 11.29 26.40
N ASP A 361 2.62 11.36 27.28
CA ASP A 361 1.93 10.18 27.80
C ASP A 361 1.03 9.56 26.74
N THR A 362 0.94 8.24 26.76
CA THR A 362 0.06 7.47 25.88
C THR A 362 -0.94 6.67 26.68
N GLU A 363 -2.15 6.55 26.19
CA GLU A 363 -3.18 5.71 26.78
C GLU A 363 -3.94 4.93 25.70
N LEU A 364 -4.35 3.71 26.02
CA LEU A 364 -5.19 2.92 25.13
C LEU A 364 -6.55 3.61 24.96
N TYR A 365 -6.88 3.97 23.71
CA TYR A 365 -8.16 4.58 23.36
C TYR A 365 -9.18 3.50 22.96
N TRP A 366 -8.76 2.55 22.13
CA TRP A 366 -9.62 1.47 21.66
C TRP A 366 -8.80 0.26 21.22
N ALA A 367 -9.28 -0.93 21.53
CA ALA A 367 -8.73 -2.18 21.05
C ALA A 367 -9.86 -3.10 20.58
N PRO A 368 -9.66 -3.87 19.49
CA PRO A 368 -10.69 -4.80 19.02
C PRO A 368 -10.90 -5.94 20.01
N LYS A 369 -12.17 -6.35 20.16
CA LYS A 369 -12.55 -7.53 20.94
C LYS A 369 -12.67 -8.73 19.99
N MET A 370 -11.60 -9.49 19.89
CA MET A 370 -11.50 -10.65 19.01
C MET A 370 -11.34 -11.93 19.81
N ASP A 371 -11.85 -13.04 19.25
CA ASP A 371 -11.56 -14.38 19.76
C ASP A 371 -10.15 -14.83 19.31
N PHE A 372 -9.16 -14.06 19.74
CA PHE A 372 -7.76 -14.24 19.38
C PHE A 372 -6.88 -13.70 20.52
N ASN A 373 -6.00 -14.54 21.05
CA ASN A 373 -5.12 -14.14 22.14
C ASN A 373 -3.70 -13.93 21.62
N PRO A 374 -3.20 -12.67 21.57
CA PRO A 374 -1.83 -12.38 21.15
C PRO A 374 -0.76 -13.13 21.94
N ASN A 375 -1.02 -13.44 23.21
CA ASN A 375 -0.06 -14.13 24.08
C ASN A 375 0.21 -15.59 23.67
N ASP A 376 -0.62 -16.17 22.81
CA ASP A 376 -0.41 -17.52 22.27
C ASP A 376 0.61 -17.57 21.12
N PHE A 377 1.10 -16.41 20.68
CA PHE A 377 1.97 -16.28 19.51
C PHE A 377 3.30 -15.64 19.88
N GLU A 378 4.29 -15.85 19.02
CA GLU A 378 5.59 -15.21 19.12
C GLU A 378 6.17 -14.91 17.74
N SER A 379 7.06 -13.92 17.70
CA SER A 379 7.84 -13.55 16.51
C SER A 379 9.33 -13.55 16.84
N LYS A 380 10.14 -13.91 15.85
CA LYS A 380 11.59 -13.78 15.90
C LYS A 380 12.07 -12.99 14.70
N GLN A 381 12.91 -11.98 14.94
CA GLN A 381 13.66 -11.35 13.87
C GLN A 381 14.98 -12.08 13.70
N VAL A 382 15.28 -12.45 12.45
CA VAL A 382 16.53 -13.08 12.05
C VAL A 382 17.19 -12.28 10.95
N PHE A 383 18.50 -12.42 10.81
CA PHE A 383 19.28 -11.86 9.70
C PHE A 383 19.94 -13.02 8.98
N TYR A 384 19.58 -13.22 7.72
CA TYR A 384 20.20 -14.23 6.88
C TYR A 384 21.11 -13.58 5.85
N THR A 385 21.98 -14.39 5.25
CA THR A 385 22.94 -13.92 4.25
C THR A 385 22.44 -14.23 2.85
N SER A 386 22.30 -13.19 2.02
CA SER A 386 21.96 -13.34 0.61
C SER A 386 23.15 -13.81 -0.22
N LYS A 387 22.92 -14.10 -1.50
CA LYS A 387 23.92 -14.64 -2.42
C LYS A 387 25.19 -13.79 -2.52
N ASP A 388 25.07 -12.47 -2.46
CA ASP A 388 26.20 -11.53 -2.52
C ASP A 388 26.81 -11.18 -1.16
N GLY A 389 26.39 -11.84 -0.08
CA GLY A 389 26.86 -11.59 1.28
C GLY A 389 26.07 -10.54 2.05
N THR A 390 25.08 -9.89 1.44
CA THR A 390 24.24 -8.90 2.11
C THR A 390 23.42 -9.55 3.22
N LYS A 391 23.40 -8.91 4.39
CA LYS A 391 22.53 -9.31 5.51
C LYS A 391 21.13 -8.77 5.30
N VAL A 392 20.14 -9.65 5.31
CA VAL A 392 18.73 -9.33 5.07
C VAL A 392 17.89 -9.71 6.29
N PRO A 393 17.06 -8.80 6.84
CA PRO A 393 16.18 -9.13 7.95
C PRO A 393 14.95 -9.91 7.48
N MET A 394 14.47 -10.78 8.35
CA MET A 394 13.22 -11.51 8.19
C MET A 394 12.56 -11.66 9.55
N ILE A 395 11.25 -11.47 9.62
CA ILE A 395 10.48 -11.74 10.84
C ILE A 395 9.67 -13.00 10.63
N ILE A 396 9.83 -13.95 11.56
CA ILE A 396 9.17 -15.27 11.53
C ILE A 396 8.22 -15.34 12.71
N SER A 397 6.94 -15.62 12.43
CA SER A 397 5.87 -15.63 13.42
C SER A 397 5.13 -16.97 13.40
N TYR A 398 4.73 -17.45 14.57
CA TYR A 398 4.01 -18.69 14.71
C TYR A 398 3.31 -18.78 16.09
N LYS A 399 2.37 -19.70 16.21
CA LYS A 399 1.77 -20.02 17.49
C LYS A 399 2.77 -20.78 18.36
N LYS A 400 2.89 -20.41 19.65
CA LYS A 400 3.72 -21.12 20.62
C LYS A 400 3.39 -22.61 20.64
N GLY A 401 4.40 -23.45 20.64
CA GLY A 401 4.25 -24.90 20.55
C GLY A 401 4.19 -25.45 19.12
N THR A 402 4.24 -24.62 18.09
CA THR A 402 4.41 -25.09 16.71
C THR A 402 5.72 -25.84 16.57
N PRO A 403 5.72 -27.09 16.04
CA PRO A 403 6.97 -27.85 15.85
C PRO A 403 7.92 -27.12 14.87
N LEU A 404 9.16 -26.90 15.30
CA LEU A 404 10.22 -26.31 14.47
C LEU A 404 11.25 -27.38 14.09
N ASP A 405 10.76 -28.49 13.56
CA ASP A 405 11.50 -29.69 13.17
C ASP A 405 11.48 -29.95 11.66
N GLY A 406 11.01 -28.98 10.88
CA GLY A 406 10.87 -29.08 9.43
C GLY A 406 9.51 -29.60 8.96
N THR A 407 8.59 -29.92 9.85
CA THR A 407 7.28 -30.48 9.49
C THR A 407 6.15 -29.47 9.38
N ALA A 408 6.32 -28.24 9.91
CA ALA A 408 5.30 -27.21 9.86
C ALA A 408 5.13 -26.65 8.44
N PRO A 409 3.89 -26.35 8.02
CA PRO A 409 3.66 -25.61 6.80
C PRO A 409 4.07 -24.15 7.01
N ALA A 410 4.70 -23.54 6.02
CA ALA A 410 5.10 -22.15 6.09
C ALA A 410 4.63 -21.37 4.87
N THR A 411 4.31 -20.10 5.08
CA THR A 411 4.10 -19.11 4.03
C THR A 411 5.14 -18.01 4.19
N LEU A 412 5.93 -17.80 3.15
CA LEU A 412 6.89 -16.70 3.05
C LEU A 412 6.32 -15.61 2.16
N TYR A 413 6.23 -14.40 2.70
CA TYR A 413 5.73 -13.21 2.01
C TYR A 413 6.87 -12.24 1.71
N GLY A 414 6.82 -11.59 0.56
CA GLY A 414 7.75 -10.54 0.20
C GLY A 414 7.19 -9.60 -0.86
N TYR A 415 7.88 -8.47 -1.04
CA TYR A 415 7.53 -7.46 -2.03
C TYR A 415 8.76 -7.02 -2.82
N GLY A 416 9.67 -6.27 -2.21
CA GLY A 416 10.99 -5.95 -2.76
C GLY A 416 10.99 -4.93 -3.89
N GLY A 417 10.37 -3.77 -3.69
CA GLY A 417 10.39 -2.71 -4.67
C GLY A 417 9.77 -1.40 -4.20
N PHE A 418 9.95 -0.36 -5.00
CA PHE A 418 9.27 0.93 -4.88
C PHE A 418 9.48 1.65 -3.55
N ASN A 419 10.59 1.35 -2.87
CA ASN A 419 10.87 1.94 -1.55
C ASN A 419 9.78 1.63 -0.50
N ILE A 420 9.00 0.58 -0.71
CA ILE A 420 7.93 0.17 0.21
C ILE A 420 8.50 -0.79 1.25
N SER A 421 8.36 -0.41 2.52
CA SER A 421 8.79 -1.21 3.66
C SER A 421 7.64 -2.07 4.17
N TYR A 422 7.93 -3.37 4.42
CA TYR A 422 6.95 -4.28 4.99
C TYR A 422 7.24 -4.47 6.49
N THR A 423 6.78 -3.50 7.27
CA THR A 423 6.82 -3.56 8.73
C THR A 423 5.75 -4.51 9.26
N PRO A 424 5.85 -5.02 10.50
CA PRO A 424 4.86 -5.94 11.06
C PRO A 424 3.45 -5.38 11.01
N TRP A 425 2.50 -6.16 10.51
CA TRP A 425 1.08 -5.82 10.48
C TRP A 425 0.22 -7.01 10.90
N PHE A 426 -0.97 -6.72 11.42
CA PHE A 426 -1.94 -7.76 11.72
C PHE A 426 -2.90 -7.98 10.55
N ALA A 427 -3.07 -9.22 10.15
CA ALA A 427 -4.06 -9.62 9.17
C ALA A 427 -4.75 -10.91 9.60
N VAL A 428 -6.08 -10.92 9.56
CA VAL A 428 -6.89 -12.10 9.93
C VAL A 428 -6.45 -13.32 9.13
N THR A 429 -6.13 -13.16 7.85
CA THR A 429 -5.68 -14.26 7.00
C THR A 429 -4.43 -14.96 7.55
N TYR A 430 -3.46 -14.22 8.09
CA TYR A 430 -2.24 -14.82 8.66
C TYR A 430 -2.44 -15.29 10.11
N ALA A 431 -3.31 -14.63 10.85
CA ALA A 431 -3.72 -15.10 12.18
C ALA A 431 -4.34 -16.51 12.11
N ILE A 432 -5.19 -16.74 11.13
CA ILE A 432 -5.80 -18.07 10.88
C ILE A 432 -4.74 -19.09 10.46
N TRP A 433 -3.84 -18.71 9.56
CA TRP A 433 -2.73 -19.57 9.13
C TRP A 433 -1.88 -20.05 10.31
N MET A 434 -1.48 -19.12 11.17
CA MET A 434 -0.70 -19.44 12.38
C MET A 434 -1.51 -20.25 13.40
N ASN A 435 -2.80 -19.91 13.56
CA ASN A 435 -3.68 -20.62 14.48
C ASN A 435 -3.90 -22.08 14.06
N ASN A 436 -3.86 -22.36 12.76
CA ASN A 436 -3.93 -23.72 12.21
C ASN A 436 -2.57 -24.45 12.17
N GLY A 437 -1.53 -23.90 12.79
CA GLY A 437 -0.22 -24.54 12.88
C GLY A 437 0.79 -24.10 11.81
N GLY A 438 0.48 -23.07 11.05
CA GLY A 438 1.38 -22.53 10.03
C GLY A 438 2.43 -21.56 10.60
N VAL A 439 3.59 -21.55 9.98
CA VAL A 439 4.62 -20.52 10.17
C VAL A 439 4.40 -19.43 9.13
N PHE A 440 4.46 -18.18 9.55
CA PHE A 440 4.36 -17.01 8.68
C PHE A 440 5.64 -16.19 8.76
N ALA A 441 6.29 -15.96 7.62
CA ALA A 441 7.52 -15.20 7.54
C ALA A 441 7.41 -14.07 6.53
N VAL A 442 7.99 -12.92 6.86
CA VAL A 442 8.11 -11.75 5.98
C VAL A 442 9.58 -11.38 5.84
N ALA A 443 10.10 -11.47 4.63
CA ALA A 443 11.48 -11.09 4.31
C ALA A 443 11.52 -9.62 3.88
N ASN A 444 12.35 -8.82 4.54
CA ASN A 444 12.54 -7.39 4.25
C ASN A 444 13.65 -7.21 3.22
N ILE A 445 13.38 -7.65 2.00
CA ILE A 445 14.35 -7.76 0.91
C ILE A 445 14.66 -6.41 0.26
N ARG A 446 15.81 -6.32 -0.41
CA ARG A 446 16.22 -5.13 -1.17
C ARG A 446 15.16 -4.73 -2.20
N GLY A 447 15.17 -3.46 -2.58
CA GLY A 447 14.09 -2.82 -3.36
C GLY A 447 13.05 -2.15 -2.49
N GLY A 448 12.85 -2.62 -1.26
CA GLY A 448 12.06 -1.95 -0.24
C GLY A 448 12.80 -0.76 0.40
N GLY A 449 12.18 -0.12 1.37
CA GLY A 449 12.67 1.08 2.02
C GLY A 449 13.20 0.89 3.45
N GLU A 450 13.34 -0.34 3.92
CA GLU A 450 13.66 -0.65 5.32
C GLU A 450 14.98 -0.01 5.78
N TYR A 451 15.94 0.13 4.87
CA TYR A 451 17.24 0.79 5.09
C TYR A 451 17.46 2.00 4.16
N GLY A 452 16.38 2.67 3.76
CA GLY A 452 16.41 3.89 2.98
C GLY A 452 16.67 3.72 1.49
N LYS A 453 17.09 4.83 0.84
CA LYS A 453 17.29 4.90 -0.61
C LYS A 453 18.34 3.91 -1.12
N LYS A 454 19.39 3.65 -0.36
CA LYS A 454 20.43 2.66 -0.76
C LYS A 454 19.87 1.24 -0.87
N TRP A 455 18.98 0.87 0.04
CA TRP A 455 18.30 -0.42 0.03
C TRP A 455 17.32 -0.53 -1.14
N HIS A 456 16.58 0.52 -1.40
CA HIS A 456 15.70 0.65 -2.56
C HIS A 456 16.49 0.51 -3.87
N ASP A 457 17.51 1.34 -4.08
CA ASP A 457 18.29 1.38 -5.31
C ASP A 457 19.01 0.05 -5.59
N ALA A 458 19.43 -0.67 -4.54
CA ALA A 458 20.08 -1.97 -4.65
C ALA A 458 19.17 -3.09 -5.19
N GLY A 459 17.87 -2.82 -5.33
CA GLY A 459 16.88 -3.72 -5.94
C GLY A 459 16.23 -3.18 -7.21
N THR A 460 16.86 -2.22 -7.90
CA THR A 460 16.31 -1.56 -9.09
C THR A 460 17.10 -1.86 -10.35
N LYS A 461 16.44 -1.81 -11.51
CA LYS A 461 17.03 -1.91 -12.86
C LYS A 461 17.99 -3.12 -12.97
N PHE A 462 19.26 -2.91 -13.31
CA PHE A 462 20.25 -3.99 -13.45
C PHE A 462 20.61 -4.69 -12.12
N GLN A 463 20.08 -4.21 -10.98
CA GLN A 463 20.24 -4.83 -9.67
C GLN A 463 18.98 -5.58 -9.21
N LYS A 464 17.95 -5.66 -10.04
CA LYS A 464 16.66 -6.31 -9.67
C LYS A 464 16.84 -7.76 -9.25
N GLN A 465 17.80 -8.48 -9.80
CA GLN A 465 18.09 -9.88 -9.44
C GLN A 465 18.44 -10.01 -7.94
N ASN A 466 19.02 -8.99 -7.30
CA ASN A 466 19.28 -8.99 -5.87
C ASN A 466 17.99 -9.23 -5.05
N VAL A 467 16.87 -8.72 -5.51
CA VAL A 467 15.55 -8.90 -4.87
C VAL A 467 15.15 -10.38 -4.86
N PHE A 468 15.34 -11.05 -5.98
CA PHE A 468 15.04 -12.48 -6.14
C PHE A 468 16.02 -13.35 -5.36
N ASP A 469 17.30 -13.02 -5.39
CA ASP A 469 18.33 -13.70 -4.62
C ASP A 469 18.09 -13.57 -3.11
N ASP A 470 17.69 -12.39 -2.63
CA ASP A 470 17.33 -12.17 -1.23
C ASP A 470 16.15 -13.07 -0.81
N PHE A 471 15.14 -13.18 -1.64
CA PHE A 471 13.96 -14.01 -1.34
C PHE A 471 14.28 -15.51 -1.40
N ILE A 472 15.08 -15.94 -2.37
CA ILE A 472 15.59 -17.32 -2.44
C ILE A 472 16.38 -17.66 -1.18
N GLY A 473 17.24 -16.74 -0.73
CA GLY A 473 17.98 -16.90 0.53
C GLY A 473 17.07 -17.05 1.74
N ALA A 474 15.95 -16.34 1.78
CA ALA A 474 14.94 -16.49 2.83
C ALA A 474 14.27 -17.88 2.79
N CYS A 475 13.95 -18.40 1.60
CA CYS A 475 13.44 -19.77 1.44
C CYS A 475 14.45 -20.80 1.99
N GLU A 476 15.70 -20.68 1.60
CA GLU A 476 16.79 -21.59 2.05
C GLU A 476 16.96 -21.51 3.57
N TYR A 477 16.95 -20.30 4.14
CA TYR A 477 17.06 -20.11 5.59
C TYR A 477 15.95 -20.83 6.37
N LEU A 478 14.69 -20.69 5.93
CA LEU A 478 13.54 -21.32 6.57
C LEU A 478 13.64 -22.85 6.53
N ILE A 479 14.14 -23.40 5.44
CA ILE A 479 14.33 -24.85 5.27
C ILE A 479 15.51 -25.35 6.11
N ASP A 480 16.67 -24.70 6.01
CA ASP A 480 17.91 -25.10 6.69
C ASP A 480 17.78 -25.01 8.22
N ASN A 481 17.01 -24.04 8.72
CA ASN A 481 16.76 -23.85 10.15
C ASN A 481 15.50 -24.57 10.66
N LYS A 482 14.93 -25.49 9.89
CA LYS A 482 13.83 -26.36 10.29
C LYS A 482 12.50 -25.66 10.63
N TYR A 483 12.30 -24.42 10.15
CA TYR A 483 10.99 -23.79 10.22
C TYR A 483 9.98 -24.47 9.31
N THR A 484 10.44 -25.07 8.24
CA THR A 484 9.64 -25.80 7.26
C THR A 484 10.54 -26.74 6.42
N SER A 485 9.98 -27.32 5.37
CA SER A 485 10.69 -28.07 4.33
C SER A 485 10.27 -27.61 2.94
N LYS A 486 10.98 -28.02 1.88
CA LYS A 486 10.57 -27.71 0.50
C LYS A 486 9.17 -28.25 0.17
N GLU A 487 8.76 -29.35 0.77
CA GLU A 487 7.43 -29.96 0.60
C GLU A 487 6.32 -29.21 1.33
N LYS A 488 6.67 -28.29 2.23
CA LYS A 488 5.77 -27.55 3.10
C LYS A 488 5.88 -26.03 2.98
N LEU A 489 6.64 -25.52 1.98
CA LEU A 489 6.83 -24.09 1.78
C LEU A 489 5.91 -23.55 0.70
N ALA A 490 5.12 -22.54 1.05
CA ALA A 490 4.38 -21.67 0.13
C ALA A 490 5.04 -20.29 0.07
N ILE A 491 5.09 -19.70 -1.12
CA ILE A 491 5.51 -18.32 -1.33
C ILE A 491 4.37 -17.48 -1.85
N LYS A 492 4.25 -16.25 -1.34
CA LYS A 492 3.13 -15.34 -1.61
C LYS A 492 3.62 -13.91 -1.75
N GLY A 493 3.03 -13.17 -2.68
CA GLY A 493 3.29 -11.75 -2.89
C GLY A 493 2.34 -11.15 -3.91
N GLY A 494 2.12 -9.84 -3.79
CA GLY A 494 1.19 -9.11 -4.66
C GLY A 494 1.84 -7.99 -5.45
N SER A 495 1.32 -7.68 -6.64
CA SER A 495 1.78 -6.59 -7.50
C SER A 495 3.26 -6.77 -7.92
N ASN A 496 4.15 -5.87 -7.56
CA ASN A 496 5.61 -6.13 -7.65
C ASN A 496 6.02 -7.38 -6.87
N GLY A 497 5.33 -7.70 -5.76
CA GLY A 497 5.50 -8.98 -5.05
C GLY A 497 4.98 -10.18 -5.84
N GLY A 498 4.01 -10.00 -6.72
CA GLY A 498 3.57 -11.03 -7.66
C GLY A 498 4.63 -11.34 -8.74
N LEU A 499 5.31 -10.31 -9.24
CA LEU A 499 6.50 -10.47 -10.07
C LEU A 499 7.59 -11.25 -9.32
N LEU A 500 7.83 -10.90 -8.06
CA LEU A 500 8.78 -11.62 -7.19
C LEU A 500 8.49 -13.12 -7.17
N ILE A 501 7.24 -13.49 -6.92
CA ILE A 501 6.83 -14.90 -6.86
C ILE A 501 7.00 -15.57 -8.23
N GLY A 502 6.59 -14.90 -9.31
CA GLY A 502 6.77 -15.41 -10.67
C GLY A 502 8.23 -15.64 -11.05
N ALA A 503 9.10 -14.71 -10.70
CA ALA A 503 10.54 -14.82 -10.97
C ALA A 503 11.19 -15.92 -10.13
N VAL A 504 10.90 -15.99 -8.84
CA VAL A 504 11.50 -17.00 -7.93
C VAL A 504 11.02 -18.41 -8.29
N MET A 505 9.73 -18.62 -8.57
CA MET A 505 9.21 -19.94 -8.94
C MET A 505 9.73 -20.45 -10.29
N THR A 506 10.09 -19.55 -11.20
CA THR A 506 10.70 -19.94 -12.49
C THR A 506 12.19 -20.17 -12.38
N GLN A 507 12.89 -19.47 -11.47
CA GLN A 507 14.32 -19.64 -11.24
C GLN A 507 14.64 -20.85 -10.33
N ARG A 508 13.85 -21.07 -9.28
CA ARG A 508 14.09 -22.10 -8.26
C ARG A 508 12.80 -22.88 -7.92
N PRO A 509 12.21 -23.56 -8.92
CA PRO A 509 11.00 -24.37 -8.67
C PRO A 509 11.24 -25.52 -7.69
N ASP A 510 12.49 -25.94 -7.50
CA ASP A 510 12.92 -27.00 -6.59
C ASP A 510 12.72 -26.68 -5.10
N LEU A 511 12.70 -25.40 -4.72
CA LEU A 511 12.61 -24.96 -3.32
C LEU A 511 11.18 -24.85 -2.79
N ILE A 512 10.16 -24.85 -3.67
CA ILE A 512 8.83 -24.34 -3.36
C ILE A 512 7.80 -25.41 -3.66
N ARG A 513 6.90 -25.67 -2.71
CA ARG A 513 5.76 -26.56 -2.92
C ARG A 513 4.57 -25.86 -3.55
N VAL A 514 4.27 -24.62 -3.09
CA VAL A 514 3.10 -23.85 -3.51
C VAL A 514 3.52 -22.42 -3.82
N ALA A 515 3.08 -21.88 -4.96
CA ALA A 515 3.28 -20.51 -5.36
C ALA A 515 1.94 -19.76 -5.49
N LEU A 516 1.86 -18.58 -4.88
CA LEU A 516 0.65 -17.76 -4.78
C LEU A 516 0.93 -16.32 -5.26
N PRO A 517 1.10 -16.10 -6.58
CA PRO A 517 1.28 -14.76 -7.11
C PRO A 517 -0.07 -14.03 -7.25
N TYR A 518 -0.16 -12.83 -6.68
CA TYR A 518 -1.33 -11.96 -6.70
C TYR A 518 -1.07 -10.75 -7.59
N VAL A 519 -1.96 -10.46 -8.53
CA VAL A 519 -1.99 -9.25 -9.37
C VAL A 519 -0.59 -8.84 -9.87
N GLY A 520 0.19 -9.82 -10.31
CA GLY A 520 1.61 -9.66 -10.59
C GLY A 520 1.94 -9.02 -11.91
N VAL A 521 3.08 -8.31 -11.96
CA VAL A 521 3.67 -7.78 -13.19
C VAL A 521 4.48 -8.91 -13.85
N MET A 522 3.87 -9.67 -14.75
CA MET A 522 4.43 -10.92 -15.28
C MET A 522 5.08 -10.80 -16.64
N ASP A 523 4.76 -9.77 -17.43
CA ASP A 523 5.39 -9.46 -18.71
C ASP A 523 6.23 -8.19 -18.59
N MET A 524 7.51 -8.36 -18.30
CA MET A 524 8.43 -7.25 -18.09
C MET A 524 8.86 -6.54 -19.37
N LEU A 525 8.61 -7.14 -20.53
CA LEU A 525 8.94 -6.51 -21.80
C LEU A 525 7.89 -5.48 -22.24
N ARG A 526 6.63 -5.59 -21.73
CA ARG A 526 5.49 -4.79 -22.17
C ARG A 526 4.77 -4.02 -21.07
N TYR A 527 5.16 -4.18 -19.80
CA TYR A 527 4.42 -3.57 -18.68
C TYR A 527 4.20 -2.06 -18.86
N HIS A 528 5.19 -1.37 -19.42
CA HIS A 528 5.20 0.09 -19.60
C HIS A 528 4.25 0.60 -20.68
N LYS A 529 3.62 -0.30 -21.42
CA LYS A 529 2.68 0.03 -22.51
C LYS A 529 1.22 0.10 -22.06
N PHE A 530 0.94 -0.26 -20.82
CA PHE A 530 -0.42 -0.33 -20.28
C PHE A 530 -0.59 0.60 -19.08
N THR A 531 -1.74 1.24 -18.98
CA THR A 531 -2.15 2.09 -17.87
C THR A 531 -1.02 3.04 -17.42
N SER A 532 -0.68 3.06 -16.14
CA SER A 532 0.42 3.87 -15.58
C SER A 532 1.76 3.14 -15.52
N GLY A 533 1.90 2.01 -16.20
CA GLY A 533 3.11 1.16 -16.11
C GLY A 533 4.42 1.87 -16.44
N ALA A 534 4.43 2.80 -17.40
CA ALA A 534 5.64 3.57 -17.71
C ALA A 534 6.20 4.35 -16.50
N GLY A 535 5.36 4.67 -15.53
CA GLY A 535 5.77 5.30 -14.28
C GLY A 535 6.58 4.42 -13.34
N TRP A 536 6.68 3.12 -13.58
CA TRP A 536 7.44 2.17 -12.76
C TRP A 536 8.89 1.99 -13.23
N ALA A 537 9.29 2.74 -14.24
CA ALA A 537 10.60 2.58 -14.90
C ALA A 537 11.80 2.87 -13.99
N TYR A 538 11.64 3.64 -12.91
CA TYR A 538 12.71 3.82 -11.93
C TYR A 538 13.15 2.48 -11.32
N ASP A 539 12.18 1.62 -10.98
CA ASP A 539 12.46 0.32 -10.40
C ASP A 539 12.89 -0.72 -11.44
N TYR A 540 12.27 -0.72 -12.63
CA TYR A 540 12.46 -1.80 -13.58
C TYR A 540 13.36 -1.46 -14.77
N GLY A 541 13.42 -0.19 -15.19
CA GLY A 541 13.81 0.11 -16.56
C GLY A 541 12.75 -0.35 -17.56
N THR A 542 12.93 -0.09 -18.83
CA THR A 542 12.04 -0.57 -19.89
C THR A 542 12.79 -1.30 -21.00
N SER A 543 12.09 -2.17 -21.72
CA SER A 543 12.65 -2.88 -22.87
C SER A 543 13.03 -1.94 -24.04
N ASP A 544 12.55 -0.70 -24.03
CA ASP A 544 12.85 0.32 -25.02
C ASP A 544 14.08 1.17 -24.66
N ASP A 545 14.63 1.04 -23.45
CA ASP A 545 15.76 1.85 -22.98
C ASP A 545 17.06 1.49 -23.72
N SER A 546 17.36 0.21 -23.84
CA SER A 546 18.59 -0.31 -24.48
C SER A 546 18.45 -1.81 -24.75
N LYS A 547 19.34 -2.35 -25.58
CA LYS A 547 19.44 -3.80 -25.81
C LYS A 547 19.79 -4.53 -24.52
N GLU A 548 20.70 -3.99 -23.73
CA GLU A 548 21.11 -4.56 -22.44
C GLU A 548 19.93 -4.64 -21.46
N MET A 549 19.11 -3.59 -21.38
CA MET A 549 17.94 -3.60 -20.49
C MET A 549 16.86 -4.57 -21.00
N PHE A 550 16.64 -4.64 -22.31
CA PHE A 550 15.73 -5.62 -22.90
C PHE A 550 16.14 -7.05 -22.52
N GLU A 551 17.40 -7.40 -22.71
CA GLU A 551 17.91 -8.74 -22.38
C GLU A 551 17.87 -9.02 -20.86
N TYR A 552 18.15 -8.02 -20.04
CA TYR A 552 18.07 -8.15 -18.58
C TYR A 552 16.63 -8.43 -18.12
N LEU A 553 15.67 -7.65 -18.60
CA LEU A 553 14.25 -7.83 -18.29
C LEU A 553 13.73 -9.19 -18.78
N LYS A 554 14.11 -9.59 -20.01
CA LYS A 554 13.76 -10.89 -20.57
C LYS A 554 14.31 -12.04 -19.72
N GLY A 555 15.48 -11.85 -19.12
CA GLY A 555 16.15 -12.86 -18.30
C GLY A 555 15.39 -13.25 -17.03
N TYR A 556 14.53 -12.40 -16.50
CA TYR A 556 13.71 -12.72 -15.33
C TYR A 556 12.20 -12.60 -15.54
N SER A 557 11.75 -12.03 -16.65
CA SER A 557 10.32 -11.86 -16.93
C SER A 557 9.56 -13.19 -16.81
N PRO A 558 8.59 -13.33 -15.90
CA PRO A 558 7.95 -14.61 -15.62
C PRO A 558 7.33 -15.26 -16.86
N VAL A 559 6.58 -14.51 -17.66
CA VAL A 559 5.93 -15.03 -18.89
C VAL A 559 6.95 -15.61 -19.88
N HIS A 560 8.16 -15.04 -19.93
CA HIS A 560 9.21 -15.42 -20.88
C HIS A 560 10.16 -16.50 -20.35
N ASN A 561 10.03 -16.91 -19.09
CA ASN A 561 10.94 -17.88 -18.45
C ASN A 561 10.25 -19.16 -17.99
N VAL A 562 9.03 -19.41 -18.43
CA VAL A 562 8.38 -20.71 -18.27
C VAL A 562 8.96 -21.69 -19.30
N LYS A 563 9.59 -22.76 -18.84
CA LYS A 563 10.32 -23.73 -19.68
C LYS A 563 9.56 -25.06 -19.76
N GLU A 564 9.54 -25.65 -20.93
CA GLU A 564 9.05 -27.02 -21.13
C GLU A 564 9.90 -28.02 -20.34
N GLY A 565 9.29 -29.11 -19.90
CA GLY A 565 9.99 -30.16 -19.17
C GLY A 565 10.31 -29.84 -17.71
N THR A 566 9.88 -28.69 -17.20
CA THR A 566 10.07 -28.29 -15.81
C THR A 566 8.81 -28.57 -14.98
N CYS A 567 9.00 -29.20 -13.82
CA CYS A 567 7.96 -29.39 -12.83
C CYS A 567 7.87 -28.13 -11.94
N TYR A 568 6.88 -27.30 -12.20
CA TYR A 568 6.63 -26.11 -11.40
C TYR A 568 5.84 -26.45 -10.12
N PRO A 569 5.96 -25.64 -9.05
CA PRO A 569 5.15 -25.83 -7.86
C PRO A 569 3.66 -25.76 -8.16
N ALA A 570 2.84 -26.34 -7.29
CA ALA A 570 1.41 -26.12 -7.33
C ALA A 570 1.15 -24.61 -7.26
N THR A 571 0.44 -24.05 -8.24
CA THR A 571 0.33 -22.60 -8.42
C THR A 571 -1.13 -22.19 -8.48
N LEU A 572 -1.49 -21.20 -7.65
CA LEU A 572 -2.78 -20.51 -7.71
C LEU A 572 -2.53 -19.02 -7.91
N ILE A 573 -2.82 -18.55 -9.11
CA ILE A 573 -2.68 -17.14 -9.51
C ILE A 573 -3.96 -16.40 -9.17
N PHE A 574 -3.84 -15.22 -8.55
CA PHE A 574 -4.96 -14.34 -8.24
C PHE A 574 -4.88 -13.07 -9.06
N THR A 575 -6.01 -12.65 -9.62
CA THR A 575 -6.16 -11.36 -10.32
C THR A 575 -7.59 -10.86 -10.24
N GLY A 576 -7.82 -9.60 -10.61
CA GLY A 576 -9.13 -8.97 -10.73
C GLY A 576 -9.38 -8.56 -12.18
N ASP A 577 -10.59 -8.74 -12.66
CA ASP A 577 -10.97 -8.43 -14.06
C ASP A 577 -11.04 -6.92 -14.36
N HIS A 578 -11.12 -6.07 -13.32
CA HIS A 578 -11.11 -4.61 -13.39
C HIS A 578 -9.79 -4.00 -12.86
N ASP A 579 -8.71 -4.78 -12.79
CA ASP A 579 -7.40 -4.28 -12.40
C ASP A 579 -6.81 -3.40 -13.51
N ASP A 580 -6.90 -2.09 -13.30
CA ASP A 580 -6.37 -1.08 -14.22
C ASP A 580 -5.05 -0.46 -13.71
N ARG A 581 -4.50 -1.01 -12.63
CA ARG A 581 -3.12 -0.72 -12.17
C ARG A 581 -2.13 -1.68 -12.81
N VAL A 582 -2.32 -2.97 -12.56
CA VAL A 582 -1.57 -4.05 -13.21
C VAL A 582 -2.57 -4.86 -14.02
N VAL A 583 -2.61 -4.65 -15.32
CA VAL A 583 -3.64 -5.24 -16.17
C VAL A 583 -3.69 -6.77 -16.04
N PRO A 584 -4.89 -7.37 -15.96
CA PRO A 584 -5.02 -8.81 -15.69
C PRO A 584 -4.41 -9.70 -16.78
N ALA A 585 -4.15 -9.16 -17.97
CA ALA A 585 -3.44 -9.85 -19.04
C ALA A 585 -2.07 -10.40 -18.62
N HIS A 586 -1.37 -9.74 -17.69
CA HIS A 586 -0.14 -10.27 -17.08
C HIS A 586 -0.37 -11.65 -16.47
N SER A 587 -1.38 -11.76 -15.62
CA SER A 587 -1.74 -13.02 -14.96
C SER A 587 -2.31 -14.04 -15.93
N PHE A 588 -3.13 -13.62 -16.91
CA PHE A 588 -3.70 -14.51 -17.94
C PHE A 588 -2.60 -15.17 -18.78
N LYS A 589 -1.64 -14.38 -19.27
CA LYS A 589 -0.51 -14.90 -20.05
C LYS A 589 0.37 -15.84 -19.23
N PHE A 590 0.64 -15.49 -17.98
CA PHE A 590 1.46 -16.33 -17.10
C PHE A 590 0.78 -17.66 -16.80
N ALA A 591 -0.52 -17.65 -16.49
CA ALA A 591 -1.31 -18.86 -16.29
C ALA A 591 -1.30 -19.76 -17.54
N ALA A 592 -1.53 -19.19 -18.73
CA ALA A 592 -1.53 -19.93 -19.98
C ALA A 592 -0.17 -20.58 -20.26
N GLN A 593 0.93 -19.86 -20.05
CA GLN A 593 2.28 -20.39 -20.22
C GLN A 593 2.55 -21.56 -19.26
N LEU A 594 2.24 -21.38 -17.98
CA LEU A 594 2.42 -22.44 -16.98
C LEU A 594 1.58 -23.68 -17.29
N GLN A 595 0.30 -23.49 -17.62
CA GLN A 595 -0.61 -24.61 -17.95
C GLN A 595 -0.13 -25.38 -19.17
N SER A 596 0.41 -24.70 -20.19
CA SER A 596 0.89 -25.35 -21.42
C SER A 596 2.20 -26.11 -21.23
N LYS A 597 3.05 -25.73 -20.27
CA LYS A 597 4.42 -26.22 -20.11
C LYS A 597 4.67 -27.04 -18.84
N GLN A 598 3.70 -27.09 -17.93
CA GLN A 598 3.80 -27.90 -16.72
C GLN A 598 4.09 -29.36 -17.04
N SER A 599 5.21 -29.90 -16.54
CA SER A 599 5.64 -31.27 -16.85
C SER A 599 5.18 -32.33 -15.84
N CYS A 600 4.58 -31.91 -14.72
CA CYS A 600 4.16 -32.81 -13.66
C CYS A 600 2.69 -32.59 -13.26
N LYS A 601 2.23 -33.35 -12.26
CA LYS A 601 0.82 -33.32 -11.81
C LYS A 601 0.47 -32.18 -10.88
N ASN A 602 1.42 -31.30 -10.53
CA ASN A 602 1.12 -30.14 -9.71
C ASN A 602 0.14 -29.23 -10.43
N PRO A 603 -0.99 -28.87 -9.79
CA PRO A 603 -2.01 -28.05 -10.45
C PRO A 603 -1.55 -26.62 -10.69
N VAL A 604 -2.00 -26.05 -11.77
CA VAL A 604 -1.82 -24.64 -12.10
C VAL A 604 -3.20 -24.05 -12.41
N PHE A 605 -3.67 -23.21 -11.52
CA PHE A 605 -4.96 -22.53 -11.62
C PHE A 605 -4.83 -21.03 -11.56
N ILE A 606 -5.81 -20.36 -12.13
CA ILE A 606 -6.00 -18.92 -11.99
C ILE A 606 -7.40 -18.66 -11.41
N ARG A 607 -7.45 -17.86 -10.34
CA ARG A 607 -8.65 -17.39 -9.69
C ARG A 607 -8.86 -15.92 -10.05
N ILE A 608 -9.85 -15.65 -10.87
CA ILE A 608 -10.13 -14.31 -11.38
C ILE A 608 -11.34 -13.76 -10.62
N GLU A 609 -11.11 -12.77 -9.75
CA GLU A 609 -12.19 -12.08 -9.08
C GLU A 609 -12.91 -11.17 -10.07
N THR A 610 -14.22 -11.32 -10.16
CA THR A 610 -15.05 -10.50 -11.04
C THR A 610 -15.45 -9.19 -10.33
N ASN A 611 -15.53 -8.09 -11.09
CA ASN A 611 -15.83 -6.76 -10.57
C ASN A 611 -14.88 -6.38 -9.41
N ALA A 612 -13.60 -6.63 -9.62
CA ALA A 612 -12.53 -6.36 -8.66
C ALA A 612 -11.29 -5.80 -9.35
N GLY A 613 -10.63 -4.86 -8.67
CA GLY A 613 -9.41 -4.21 -9.14
C GLY A 613 -8.14 -4.76 -8.50
N HIS A 614 -7.21 -3.86 -8.20
CA HIS A 614 -5.87 -4.22 -7.68
C HIS A 614 -5.87 -4.65 -6.20
N GLY A 615 -6.96 -4.44 -5.48
CA GLY A 615 -7.11 -4.87 -4.09
C GLY A 615 -7.80 -3.86 -3.18
N ALA A 616 -7.52 -2.58 -3.33
CA ALA A 616 -8.16 -1.54 -2.55
C ALA A 616 -9.68 -1.53 -2.77
N GLY A 617 -10.45 -1.43 -1.69
CA GLY A 617 -11.91 -1.42 -1.75
C GLY A 617 -12.56 -2.79 -1.98
N THR A 618 -11.80 -3.87 -1.94
CA THR A 618 -12.33 -5.23 -2.05
C THR A 618 -13.31 -5.51 -0.90
N PRO A 619 -14.54 -5.99 -1.19
CA PRO A 619 -15.50 -6.37 -0.15
C PRO A 619 -14.96 -7.41 0.82
N VAL A 620 -15.30 -7.29 2.10
CA VAL A 620 -14.88 -8.24 3.14
C VAL A 620 -15.27 -9.67 2.80
N SER A 621 -16.46 -9.88 2.24
CA SER A 621 -16.92 -11.21 1.82
C SER A 621 -15.99 -11.87 0.79
N LYS A 622 -15.46 -11.09 -0.15
CA LYS A 622 -14.49 -11.57 -1.13
C LYS A 622 -13.12 -11.86 -0.52
N ILE A 623 -12.67 -11.05 0.43
CA ILE A 623 -11.41 -11.28 1.16
C ILE A 623 -11.48 -12.58 1.98
N ILE A 624 -12.61 -12.84 2.61
CA ILE A 624 -12.85 -14.09 3.35
C ILE A 624 -12.79 -15.31 2.41
N ASP A 625 -13.44 -15.25 1.27
CA ASP A 625 -13.39 -16.33 0.26
C ASP A 625 -11.97 -16.56 -0.26
N GLN A 626 -11.25 -15.49 -0.56
CA GLN A 626 -9.84 -15.57 -1.00
C GLN A 626 -8.95 -16.20 0.08
N THR A 627 -9.18 -15.84 1.34
CA THR A 627 -8.46 -16.43 2.49
C THR A 627 -8.67 -17.94 2.56
N ALA A 628 -9.91 -18.40 2.47
CA ALA A 628 -10.21 -19.82 2.45
C ALA A 628 -9.56 -20.53 1.26
N ASP A 629 -9.60 -19.91 0.09
CA ASP A 629 -9.09 -20.49 -1.15
C ASP A 629 -7.57 -20.66 -1.14
N TRP A 630 -6.80 -19.64 -0.76
CA TRP A 630 -5.35 -19.78 -0.79
C TRP A 630 -4.82 -20.74 0.28
N GLN A 631 -5.41 -20.72 1.48
CA GLN A 631 -4.97 -21.60 2.56
C GLN A 631 -5.33 -23.06 2.30
N ALA A 632 -6.55 -23.31 1.83
CA ALA A 632 -6.98 -24.65 1.47
C ALA A 632 -6.12 -25.21 0.34
N PHE A 633 -5.87 -24.43 -0.71
CA PHE A 633 -5.01 -24.81 -1.83
C PHE A 633 -3.60 -25.15 -1.35
N ALA A 634 -3.00 -24.27 -0.53
CA ALA A 634 -1.65 -24.47 -0.02
C ALA A 634 -1.54 -25.76 0.82
N LEU A 635 -2.38 -25.93 1.82
CA LEU A 635 -2.35 -27.09 2.71
C LEU A 635 -2.65 -28.40 1.98
N TRP A 636 -3.63 -28.40 1.06
CA TRP A 636 -3.97 -29.57 0.27
C TRP A 636 -2.79 -30.05 -0.59
N ASN A 637 -2.11 -29.12 -1.26
CA ASN A 637 -0.96 -29.43 -2.09
C ASN A 637 0.32 -29.73 -1.29
N MET A 638 0.36 -29.42 -0.01
CA MET A 638 1.38 -29.86 0.94
C MET A 638 1.10 -31.27 1.50
N GLY A 639 -0.03 -31.90 1.10
CA GLY A 639 -0.38 -33.27 1.47
C GLY A 639 -1.28 -33.41 2.70
N TYR A 640 -1.80 -32.30 3.25
CA TYR A 640 -2.73 -32.35 4.38
C TYR A 640 -4.10 -32.84 3.93
N LYS A 641 -4.71 -33.72 4.73
CA LYS A 641 -6.09 -34.22 4.53
C LYS A 641 -7.08 -33.60 5.53
N LYS A 642 -6.55 -32.97 6.57
CA LYS A 642 -7.24 -32.18 7.60
C LYS A 642 -6.32 -31.02 7.98
N LEU A 643 -6.82 -30.07 8.77
CA LEU A 643 -6.00 -28.96 9.23
C LEU A 643 -4.82 -29.45 10.09
N PRO A 644 -3.63 -28.84 10.01
CA PRO A 644 -2.42 -29.33 10.68
C PRO A 644 -2.53 -29.48 12.20
N ASN A 645 -3.36 -28.66 12.84
CA ASN A 645 -3.60 -28.68 14.29
C ASN A 645 -4.74 -29.60 14.73
N GLU A 646 -5.44 -30.26 13.82
CA GLU A 646 -6.47 -31.25 14.16
C GLU A 646 -5.83 -32.60 14.50
N LYS A 647 -6.15 -33.13 15.68
CA LYS A 647 -5.70 -34.47 16.16
C LYS A 647 -6.36 -35.62 15.39
#